data_a7cc616c088b3ccdf41ce010e868099b
#
_entry.id   a7cc616c088b3ccdf41ce010e868099b
#
_cell.length_a   1.000
_cell.length_b   1.000
_cell.length_c   1.000
_cell.angle_alpha   90.00
_cell.angle_beta   90.00
_cell.angle_gamma   90.00
#
_symmetry.space_group_name_H-M   'P 1'
#
loop_
_entity.id
_entity.type
_entity.pdbx_description
1 polymer ?
#
loop_
_entity_poly.entity_id
_entity_poly.type
_entity_poly.pdbx_seq_one_letter_code
_entity_poly.pdbx_strand_id
1 'polypeptide(L)'
;MKRQAIATALLLIASAAVFAQPRPFTVDDAMRLRSIVDVRIAPDGERVAYVVSTPNLAKNEHEGALYLVDAGGGESRRLGEAVRIFNTPRPAPQLRWSSDGALLGLIGFSGDKPQVFAIPLGGGASRALTDSSEGVSAFEWSPDGKSLAYLTRDPMPAEEERQRKDKSYVIHVDAPERATRLVVKRIDGGTPRILTPASQYVDSFSWSPDSSVLAYSAASRSGFTAQYLTRIYSVSVDGGDPRSIVDRTGMNTRPQYSPDGRMIAFISTNGRSDIMSTRSLDVVPAHGGASRRLLMDDAWVNELAWARDSKSIYFEPNDGTFASREHMFEQPIVRVWVDDGRAGRVVPGETVDYSLSLSADGRRLAYRAVEGRTMGDVFVLDAATGRATKLTDVNPELHDLALGELKSVKWRSFDDMDIWGLLLTPPGWAAAGERLPLIVYCHGGPGGGFTHGLFPQFMHTVSQIDPYPTEAMASAGFAVLMPMPRGGAGYGEAGQRAIVNAWGEADYRDIMAGVDAMIARGIADPDRLGVMGASYGGYMTSWIVTQTGRFKAASTGASLNDLTDPYFLSDGGEFMVDYFKRPWENRESYAAHSPLTFAGRVTTPLLIQHGENDRRAPIAGAWKFYRALKAQGKTVELDIYPRGGHVLFEPMQEREEMRRNLAWVSRWIRSEPPKAASPAH
;
A
#
# COMPACT_ATOMS: atom_id res chain seq x y z
N MET A 1 36.15 -45.72 -68.93
CA MET A 1 34.91 -45.04 -68.54
C MET A 1 34.83 -45.05 -67.01
N LYS A 2 35.30 -44.00 -66.39
CA LYS A 2 35.36 -43.80 -64.93
C LYS A 2 34.20 -42.87 -64.54
N ARG A 3 33.27 -43.35 -63.69
CA ARG A 3 32.20 -42.54 -63.07
C ARG A 3 32.79 -41.94 -61.77
N GLN A 4 32.90 -40.62 -61.70
CA GLN A 4 33.17 -39.89 -60.46
C GLN A 4 31.85 -39.68 -59.73
N ALA A 5 31.80 -40.14 -58.46
CA ALA A 5 30.72 -39.83 -57.51
C ALA A 5 31.12 -38.58 -56.75
N ILE A 6 30.32 -37.53 -56.88
CA ILE A 6 30.43 -36.32 -56.07
C ILE A 6 29.58 -36.53 -54.80
N ALA A 7 30.24 -36.59 -53.65
CA ALA A 7 29.62 -36.60 -52.34
C ALA A 7 29.40 -35.17 -51.86
N THR A 8 28.15 -34.72 -51.80
CA THR A 8 27.78 -33.40 -51.25
C THR A 8 27.60 -33.56 -49.75
N ALA A 9 28.55 -33.01 -48.95
CA ALA A 9 28.42 -32.94 -47.52
C ALA A 9 27.52 -31.76 -47.15
N LEU A 10 26.31 -32.04 -46.63
CA LEU A 10 25.47 -31.05 -45.98
C LEU A 10 26.01 -30.79 -44.57
N LEU A 11 26.60 -29.63 -44.34
CA LEU A 11 26.86 -29.08 -43.00
C LEU A 11 25.56 -28.58 -42.43
N LEU A 12 24.97 -29.29 -41.47
CA LEU A 12 23.92 -28.82 -40.58
C LEU A 12 24.61 -27.89 -39.56
N ILE A 13 24.46 -26.56 -39.74
CA ILE A 13 24.78 -25.57 -38.72
C ILE A 13 23.61 -25.58 -37.78
N ALA A 14 23.70 -26.32 -36.67
CA ALA A 14 22.85 -26.19 -35.52
C ALA A 14 23.19 -24.81 -34.87
N SER A 15 22.42 -23.77 -35.15
CA SER A 15 22.46 -22.56 -34.35
C SER A 15 21.92 -22.88 -32.96
N ALA A 16 22.81 -23.22 -32.01
CA ALA A 16 22.47 -23.20 -30.61
C ALA A 16 22.10 -21.73 -30.28
N ALA A 17 20.83 -21.49 -30.02
CA ALA A 17 20.42 -20.24 -29.40
C ALA A 17 21.14 -20.18 -28.04
N VAL A 18 22.16 -19.34 -27.94
CA VAL A 18 22.79 -19.01 -26.68
C VAL A 18 21.74 -18.19 -25.93
N PHE A 19 20.93 -18.85 -25.10
CA PHE A 19 20.12 -18.14 -24.12
C PHE A 19 21.12 -17.37 -23.24
N ALA A 20 21.08 -16.05 -23.31
CA ALA A 20 21.84 -15.21 -22.40
C ALA A 20 21.44 -15.60 -20.98
N GLN A 21 22.43 -15.85 -20.11
CA GLN A 21 22.12 -16.14 -18.71
C GLN A 21 21.42 -14.94 -18.09
N PRO A 22 20.36 -15.13 -17.28
CA PRO A 22 19.68 -14.05 -16.60
C PRO A 22 20.69 -13.21 -15.81
N ARG A 23 20.63 -11.89 -15.98
CA ARG A 23 21.53 -10.97 -15.27
C ARG A 23 20.98 -10.60 -13.88
N PRO A 24 21.83 -10.18 -12.92
CA PRO A 24 21.41 -9.72 -11.62
C PRO A 24 20.45 -8.52 -11.70
N PHE A 25 19.47 -8.48 -10.79
CA PHE A 25 18.58 -7.34 -10.60
C PHE A 25 19.30 -6.16 -9.95
N THR A 26 19.03 -4.94 -10.39
CA THR A 26 19.65 -3.72 -9.89
C THR A 26 18.60 -2.69 -9.42
N VAL A 27 19.03 -1.65 -8.69
CA VAL A 27 18.19 -0.51 -8.34
C VAL A 27 17.63 0.20 -9.59
N ASP A 28 18.40 0.25 -10.67
CA ASP A 28 17.93 0.87 -11.91
C ASP A 28 16.86 0.03 -12.63
N ASP A 29 16.82 -1.28 -12.40
CA ASP A 29 15.71 -2.13 -12.86
C ASP A 29 14.43 -1.85 -12.08
N ALA A 30 14.52 -1.67 -10.75
CA ALA A 30 13.38 -1.27 -9.94
C ALA A 30 12.70 0.00 -10.47
N MET A 31 13.50 0.98 -10.97
CA MET A 31 13.00 2.24 -11.51
C MET A 31 12.40 2.14 -12.93
N ARG A 32 12.41 0.95 -13.54
CA ARG A 32 11.76 0.68 -14.84
C ARG A 32 10.46 -0.10 -14.70
N LEU A 33 10.23 -0.68 -13.53
CA LEU A 33 9.07 -1.51 -13.29
C LEU A 33 7.79 -0.70 -13.33
N ARG A 34 6.79 -1.30 -13.92
CA ARG A 34 5.43 -0.78 -14.06
C ARG A 34 4.52 -1.43 -13.03
N SER A 35 3.63 -0.64 -12.45
CA SER A 35 2.64 -1.12 -11.49
C SER A 35 1.23 -0.88 -12.00
N ILE A 36 0.36 -1.87 -11.91
CA ILE A 36 -1.06 -1.70 -12.15
C ILE A 36 -1.68 -1.05 -10.90
N VAL A 37 -2.38 0.06 -11.07
CA VAL A 37 -2.92 0.85 -9.94
C VAL A 37 -4.44 0.80 -9.83
N ASP A 38 -5.15 0.41 -10.88
CA ASP A 38 -6.60 0.20 -10.86
C ASP A 38 -7.01 -0.76 -11.97
N VAL A 39 -8.00 -1.63 -11.70
CA VAL A 39 -8.54 -2.62 -12.64
C VAL A 39 -10.06 -2.61 -12.55
N ARG A 40 -10.78 -2.44 -13.68
CA ARG A 40 -12.25 -2.48 -13.70
C ARG A 40 -12.76 -3.25 -14.93
N ILE A 41 -13.57 -4.26 -14.68
CA ILE A 41 -14.27 -4.98 -15.74
C ILE A 41 -15.51 -4.19 -16.21
N ALA A 42 -15.76 -4.21 -17.50
CA ALA A 42 -16.95 -3.59 -18.08
C ALA A 42 -18.25 -4.27 -17.59
N PRO A 43 -19.39 -3.57 -17.58
CA PRO A 43 -20.67 -4.17 -17.17
C PRO A 43 -21.05 -5.41 -17.94
N ASP A 44 -20.73 -5.48 -19.24
CA ASP A 44 -20.95 -6.63 -20.11
C ASP A 44 -20.04 -7.84 -19.80
N GLY A 45 -18.99 -7.62 -19.00
CA GLY A 45 -18.00 -8.65 -18.69
C GLY A 45 -17.00 -8.97 -19.79
N GLU A 46 -17.05 -8.29 -20.94
CA GLU A 46 -16.25 -8.63 -22.12
C GLU A 46 -14.91 -7.88 -22.18
N ARG A 47 -14.76 -6.79 -21.44
CA ARG A 47 -13.56 -5.94 -21.50
C ARG A 47 -13.11 -5.54 -20.11
N VAL A 48 -11.79 -5.38 -19.94
CA VAL A 48 -11.16 -4.92 -18.69
C VAL A 48 -10.34 -3.66 -18.97
N ALA A 49 -10.65 -2.59 -18.26
CA ALA A 49 -9.84 -1.36 -18.25
C ALA A 49 -8.88 -1.40 -17.07
N TYR A 50 -7.63 -0.95 -17.27
CA TYR A 50 -6.64 -0.87 -16.21
C TYR A 50 -5.69 0.29 -16.43
N VAL A 51 -5.13 0.81 -15.33
CA VAL A 51 -4.13 1.89 -15.37
C VAL A 51 -2.79 1.37 -14.88
N VAL A 52 -1.76 1.68 -15.67
CA VAL A 52 -0.36 1.38 -15.36
C VAL A 52 0.34 2.66 -14.93
N SER A 53 1.01 2.61 -13.78
CA SER A 53 1.93 3.63 -13.27
C SER A 53 3.35 3.28 -13.67
N THR A 54 4.08 4.24 -14.23
CA THR A 54 5.48 4.07 -14.64
C THR A 54 6.32 5.22 -14.07
N PRO A 55 7.45 4.95 -13.38
CA PRO A 55 8.38 5.99 -12.98
C PRO A 55 9.00 6.67 -14.19
N ASN A 56 8.94 8.00 -14.25
CA ASN A 56 9.61 8.80 -15.28
C ASN A 56 10.72 9.62 -14.64
N LEU A 57 11.95 9.13 -14.72
CA LEU A 57 13.12 9.80 -14.13
C LEU A 57 13.40 11.17 -14.76
N ALA A 58 13.11 11.35 -16.07
CA ALA A 58 13.36 12.61 -16.74
C ALA A 58 12.43 13.74 -16.27
N LYS A 59 11.18 13.40 -15.95
CA LYS A 59 10.18 14.32 -15.39
C LYS A 59 10.16 14.32 -13.87
N ASN A 60 10.81 13.34 -13.25
CA ASN A 60 10.81 13.09 -11.82
C ASN A 60 9.38 12.91 -11.23
N GLU A 61 8.52 12.21 -11.97
CA GLU A 61 7.14 11.91 -11.58
C GLU A 61 6.72 10.50 -12.00
N HIS A 62 5.69 9.95 -11.36
CA HIS A 62 5.03 8.71 -11.79
C HIS A 62 3.93 9.05 -12.79
N GLU A 63 3.99 8.48 -13.99
CA GLU A 63 3.02 8.70 -15.06
C GLU A 63 1.99 7.58 -15.11
N GLY A 64 0.71 7.93 -15.26
CA GLY A 64 -0.38 6.98 -15.49
C GLY A 64 -0.69 6.81 -16.97
N ALA A 65 -0.92 5.57 -17.40
CA ALA A 65 -1.44 5.25 -18.72
C ALA A 65 -2.62 4.28 -18.62
N LEU A 66 -3.70 4.58 -19.33
CA LEU A 66 -4.92 3.77 -19.35
C LEU A 66 -4.86 2.77 -20.50
N TYR A 67 -5.24 1.52 -20.23
CA TYR A 67 -5.33 0.43 -21.19
C TYR A 67 -6.68 -0.27 -21.13
N LEU A 68 -7.03 -0.91 -22.23
CA LEU A 68 -8.18 -1.79 -22.38
C LEU A 68 -7.72 -3.11 -22.98
N VAL A 69 -8.20 -4.21 -22.43
CA VAL A 69 -7.98 -5.58 -22.93
C VAL A 69 -9.30 -6.35 -22.92
N ASP A 70 -9.46 -7.30 -23.86
CA ASP A 70 -10.61 -8.20 -23.85
C ASP A 70 -10.50 -9.19 -22.67
N ALA A 71 -11.63 -9.49 -22.03
CA ALA A 71 -11.66 -10.41 -20.88
C ALA A 71 -11.30 -11.88 -21.24
N GLY A 72 -11.29 -12.20 -22.53
CA GLY A 72 -10.78 -13.45 -23.07
C GLY A 72 -9.27 -13.45 -23.35
N GLY A 73 -8.60 -12.33 -23.14
CA GLY A 73 -7.18 -12.13 -23.48
C GLY A 73 -6.99 -11.48 -24.84
N GLY A 74 -5.75 -11.18 -25.18
CA GLY A 74 -5.37 -10.50 -26.42
C GLY A 74 -4.48 -9.30 -26.19
N GLU A 75 -4.28 -8.48 -27.21
CA GLU A 75 -3.43 -7.28 -27.14
C GLU A 75 -4.14 -6.14 -26.38
N SER A 76 -3.41 -5.53 -25.47
CA SER A 76 -3.90 -4.37 -24.72
C SER A 76 -3.81 -3.09 -25.56
N ARG A 77 -4.90 -2.36 -25.66
CA ARG A 77 -4.99 -1.09 -26.38
C ARG A 77 -4.93 0.10 -25.43
N ARG A 78 -4.04 1.04 -25.66
CA ARG A 78 -3.97 2.30 -24.91
C ARG A 78 -5.16 3.20 -25.24
N LEU A 79 -5.70 3.86 -24.21
CA LEU A 79 -6.85 4.77 -24.32
C LEU A 79 -6.54 6.13 -23.68
N GLY A 80 -7.32 7.14 -24.05
CA GLY A 80 -7.37 8.42 -23.35
C GLY A 80 -6.04 9.20 -23.34
N GLU A 81 -5.22 9.09 -24.38
CA GLU A 81 -3.88 9.71 -24.43
C GLU A 81 -3.88 11.23 -24.19
N ALA A 82 -4.98 11.91 -24.49
CA ALA A 82 -5.15 13.34 -24.25
C ALA A 82 -5.44 13.70 -22.80
N VAL A 83 -5.74 12.70 -21.92
CA VAL A 83 -6.06 12.93 -20.52
C VAL A 83 -4.81 12.65 -19.66
N ARG A 84 -4.28 13.69 -19.02
CA ARG A 84 -3.27 13.52 -18.00
C ARG A 84 -3.93 12.94 -16.74
N ILE A 85 -3.67 11.67 -16.46
CA ILE A 85 -4.24 10.97 -15.30
C ILE A 85 -3.75 11.65 -14.01
N PHE A 86 -4.65 11.79 -13.03
CA PHE A 86 -4.30 12.32 -11.71
C PHE A 86 -3.22 11.46 -11.05
N ASN A 87 -2.06 12.07 -10.75
CA ASN A 87 -0.86 11.37 -10.29
C ASN A 87 -0.15 12.04 -9.10
N THR A 88 -0.88 12.72 -8.23
CA THR A 88 -0.29 13.40 -7.07
C THR A 88 -0.64 12.65 -5.77
N PRO A 89 0.32 12.02 -5.14
CA PRO A 89 1.73 11.85 -5.52
C PRO A 89 1.98 10.74 -6.57
N ARG A 90 1.02 9.85 -6.78
CA ARG A 90 1.06 8.75 -7.74
C ARG A 90 -0.28 8.62 -8.46
N PRO A 91 -0.34 7.92 -9.60
CA PRO A 91 -1.59 7.74 -10.32
C PRO A 91 -2.69 7.19 -9.42
N ALA A 92 -3.82 7.92 -9.34
CA ALA A 92 -5.01 7.55 -8.59
C ALA A 92 -6.26 7.81 -9.45
N PRO A 93 -6.43 7.04 -10.53
CA PRO A 93 -7.40 7.32 -11.59
C PRO A 93 -8.85 7.12 -11.17
N GLN A 94 -9.13 6.24 -10.23
CA GLN A 94 -10.47 5.81 -9.84
C GLN A 94 -11.35 5.46 -11.04
N LEU A 95 -10.97 4.44 -11.79
CA LEU A 95 -11.71 3.99 -12.97
C LEU A 95 -13.15 3.59 -12.63
N ARG A 96 -14.12 4.07 -13.44
CA ARG A 96 -15.53 3.71 -13.33
C ARG A 96 -16.17 3.61 -14.71
N TRP A 97 -16.77 2.49 -14.99
CA TRP A 97 -17.59 2.32 -16.18
C TRP A 97 -18.94 2.98 -16.02
N SER A 98 -19.46 3.62 -17.09
CA SER A 98 -20.88 3.94 -17.15
C SER A 98 -21.72 2.65 -17.18
N SER A 99 -22.95 2.71 -16.71
CA SER A 99 -23.82 1.54 -16.57
C SER A 99 -24.08 0.79 -17.89
N ASP A 100 -24.03 1.52 -19.02
CA ASP A 100 -24.17 0.97 -20.38
C ASP A 100 -22.84 0.49 -21.00
N GLY A 101 -21.70 0.68 -20.30
CA GLY A 101 -20.39 0.32 -20.80
C GLY A 101 -19.86 1.17 -21.96
N ALA A 102 -20.55 2.26 -22.32
CA ALA A 102 -20.16 3.12 -23.46
C ALA A 102 -19.06 4.12 -23.09
N LEU A 103 -19.00 4.53 -21.82
CA LEU A 103 -18.03 5.49 -21.30
C LEU A 103 -17.17 4.86 -20.19
N LEU A 104 -15.92 5.25 -20.16
CA LEU A 104 -15.04 5.02 -19.03
C LEU A 104 -14.72 6.35 -18.36
N GLY A 105 -15.05 6.46 -17.06
CA GLY A 105 -14.72 7.61 -16.24
C GLY A 105 -13.40 7.43 -15.53
N LEU A 106 -12.63 8.51 -15.37
CA LEU A 106 -11.43 8.55 -14.53
C LEU A 106 -11.16 9.97 -14.02
N ILE A 107 -10.33 10.07 -12.98
CA ILE A 107 -9.84 11.36 -12.49
C ILE A 107 -8.56 11.70 -13.26
N GLY A 108 -8.57 12.86 -13.93
CA GLY A 108 -7.46 13.43 -14.65
C GLY A 108 -7.33 14.93 -14.38
N PHE A 109 -6.24 15.53 -14.82
CA PHE A 109 -6.02 16.97 -14.64
C PHE A 109 -6.71 17.80 -15.73
N SER A 110 -7.44 18.82 -15.30
CA SER A 110 -7.85 19.99 -16.11
C SER A 110 -7.13 21.21 -15.54
N GLY A 111 -6.13 21.68 -16.27
CA GLY A 111 -5.14 22.61 -15.68
C GLY A 111 -4.36 21.94 -14.55
N ASP A 112 -4.43 22.50 -13.35
CA ASP A 112 -3.78 22.00 -12.12
C ASP A 112 -4.77 21.30 -11.16
N LYS A 113 -6.05 21.17 -11.53
CA LYS A 113 -7.09 20.60 -10.69
C LYS A 113 -7.51 19.21 -11.20
N PRO A 114 -7.65 18.21 -10.30
CA PRO A 114 -8.21 16.91 -10.66
C PRO A 114 -9.70 17.03 -10.95
N GLN A 115 -10.14 16.52 -12.10
CA GLN A 115 -11.54 16.52 -12.54
C GLN A 115 -11.92 15.14 -13.05
N VAL A 116 -13.20 14.85 -13.10
CA VAL A 116 -13.70 13.63 -13.73
C VAL A 116 -13.74 13.81 -15.25
N PHE A 117 -13.09 12.90 -15.96
CA PHE A 117 -13.15 12.81 -17.43
C PHE A 117 -13.94 11.59 -17.86
N ALA A 118 -14.70 11.76 -18.95
CA ALA A 118 -15.32 10.65 -19.68
C ALA A 118 -14.53 10.36 -20.96
N ILE A 119 -14.23 9.09 -21.17
CA ILE A 119 -13.54 8.57 -22.35
C ILE A 119 -14.54 7.69 -23.13
N PRO A 120 -14.99 8.11 -24.32
CA PRO A 120 -15.89 7.31 -25.15
C PRO A 120 -15.15 6.11 -25.77
N LEU A 121 -15.69 4.91 -25.64
CA LEU A 121 -15.07 3.70 -26.22
C LEU A 121 -15.37 3.52 -27.71
N GLY A 122 -16.48 4.09 -28.19
CA GLY A 122 -16.85 4.10 -29.61
C GLY A 122 -16.07 5.10 -30.46
N GLY A 123 -15.09 5.80 -29.88
CA GLY A 123 -14.36 6.89 -30.52
C GLY A 123 -14.90 8.27 -30.12
N GLY A 124 -14.13 9.31 -30.41
CA GLY A 124 -14.44 10.69 -30.04
C GLY A 124 -13.47 11.24 -28.96
N ALA A 125 -13.55 12.54 -28.72
CA ALA A 125 -12.69 13.23 -27.78
C ALA A 125 -13.13 12.95 -26.32
N SER A 126 -12.17 12.74 -25.44
CA SER A 126 -12.38 12.74 -24.00
C SER A 126 -12.83 14.13 -23.54
N ARG A 127 -13.75 14.20 -22.57
CA ARG A 127 -14.26 15.46 -22.03
C ARG A 127 -14.31 15.47 -20.53
N ALA A 128 -14.04 16.61 -19.90
CA ALA A 128 -14.28 16.80 -18.49
C ALA A 128 -15.79 16.87 -18.20
N LEU A 129 -16.21 16.16 -17.15
CA LEU A 129 -17.59 16.16 -16.65
C LEU A 129 -17.79 17.12 -15.47
N THR A 130 -16.70 17.44 -14.79
CA THR A 130 -16.68 18.32 -13.63
C THR A 130 -15.75 19.51 -13.86
N ASP A 131 -15.99 20.58 -13.11
CA ASP A 131 -15.25 21.85 -13.14
C ASP A 131 -15.09 22.43 -11.73
N SER A 132 -14.93 21.56 -10.73
CA SER A 132 -14.77 21.94 -9.34
C SER A 132 -13.51 22.78 -9.13
N SER A 133 -13.63 23.95 -8.49
CA SER A 133 -12.51 24.84 -8.15
C SER A 133 -11.46 24.19 -7.23
N GLU A 134 -11.89 23.24 -6.41
CA GLU A 134 -11.01 22.50 -5.48
C GLU A 134 -10.60 21.10 -6.01
N GLY A 135 -11.08 20.75 -7.20
CA GLY A 135 -10.90 19.44 -7.78
C GLY A 135 -11.82 18.37 -7.18
N VAL A 136 -11.67 17.15 -7.70
CA VAL A 136 -12.48 15.98 -7.32
C VAL A 136 -11.56 14.89 -6.78
N SER A 137 -11.95 14.27 -5.67
CA SER A 137 -11.17 13.20 -5.02
C SER A 137 -11.77 11.80 -5.21
N ALA A 138 -13.07 11.69 -5.46
CA ALA A 138 -13.77 10.44 -5.74
C ALA A 138 -15.03 10.71 -6.58
N PHE A 139 -15.46 9.71 -7.37
CA PHE A 139 -16.70 9.81 -8.13
C PHE A 139 -17.31 8.45 -8.42
N GLU A 140 -18.63 8.44 -8.68
CA GLU A 140 -19.39 7.29 -9.17
C GLU A 140 -20.51 7.73 -10.11
N TRP A 141 -20.78 6.93 -11.15
CA TRP A 141 -21.96 7.09 -12.00
C TRP A 141 -23.21 6.63 -11.28
N SER A 142 -24.33 7.31 -11.50
CA SER A 142 -25.61 6.75 -11.06
C SER A 142 -25.93 5.48 -11.85
N PRO A 143 -26.60 4.48 -11.24
CA PRO A 143 -26.98 3.24 -11.92
C PRO A 143 -27.81 3.46 -13.20
N ASP A 144 -28.63 4.52 -13.26
CA ASP A 144 -29.43 4.90 -14.44
C ASP A 144 -28.61 5.62 -15.53
N GLY A 145 -27.33 5.88 -15.28
CA GLY A 145 -26.39 6.54 -16.20
C GLY A 145 -26.64 8.03 -16.43
N LYS A 146 -27.54 8.68 -15.68
CA LYS A 146 -27.94 10.10 -15.93
C LYS A 146 -27.20 11.11 -15.10
N SER A 147 -26.57 10.68 -14.01
CA SER A 147 -25.92 11.57 -13.05
C SER A 147 -24.55 11.05 -12.62
N LEU A 148 -23.76 11.95 -12.08
CA LEU A 148 -22.49 11.69 -11.46
C LEU A 148 -22.55 12.20 -10.01
N ALA A 149 -22.15 11.35 -9.04
CA ALA A 149 -21.84 11.78 -7.69
C ALA A 149 -20.33 11.90 -7.52
N TYR A 150 -19.87 12.91 -6.79
CA TYR A 150 -18.44 13.10 -6.56
C TYR A 150 -18.16 13.81 -5.24
N LEU A 151 -16.93 13.63 -4.76
CA LEU A 151 -16.40 14.33 -3.58
C LEU A 151 -15.52 15.50 -3.99
N THR A 152 -15.77 16.64 -3.39
CA THR A 152 -14.94 17.84 -3.52
C THR A 152 -14.88 18.59 -2.20
N ARG A 153 -13.85 19.41 -1.97
CA ARG A 153 -13.78 20.27 -0.79
C ARG A 153 -14.62 21.52 -0.97
N ASP A 154 -15.09 22.10 0.14
CA ASP A 154 -15.64 23.44 0.13
C ASP A 154 -14.61 24.42 -0.46
N PRO A 155 -15.04 25.41 -1.26
CA PRO A 155 -14.12 26.36 -1.88
C PRO A 155 -13.33 27.14 -0.83
N MET A 156 -12.11 27.54 -1.20
CA MET A 156 -11.29 28.39 -0.35
C MET A 156 -11.99 29.73 -0.15
N PRO A 157 -12.10 30.24 1.09
CA PRO A 157 -12.61 31.58 1.32
C PRO A 157 -11.81 32.65 0.54
N ALA A 158 -12.50 33.57 -0.11
CA ALA A 158 -11.85 34.60 -0.94
C ALA A 158 -10.81 35.44 -0.15
N GLU A 159 -11.03 35.65 1.14
CA GLU A 159 -10.06 36.30 2.03
C GLU A 159 -8.80 35.50 2.20
N GLU A 160 -8.92 34.18 2.46
CA GLU A 160 -7.77 33.30 2.59
C GLU A 160 -7.00 33.20 1.26
N GLU A 161 -7.72 33.10 0.13
CA GLU A 161 -7.10 33.08 -1.19
C GLU A 161 -6.29 34.36 -1.44
N ARG A 162 -6.84 35.54 -1.10
CA ARG A 162 -6.13 36.81 -1.17
C ARG A 162 -4.90 36.83 -0.30
N GLN A 163 -5.03 36.42 0.99
CA GLN A 163 -3.93 36.38 1.94
C GLN A 163 -2.82 35.42 1.50
N ARG A 164 -3.15 34.27 0.89
CA ARG A 164 -2.16 33.33 0.31
C ARG A 164 -1.42 33.97 -0.86
N LYS A 165 -2.13 34.70 -1.71
CA LYS A 165 -1.56 35.40 -2.87
C LYS A 165 -0.59 36.49 -2.47
N ASP A 166 -0.92 37.32 -1.47
CA ASP A 166 -0.04 38.37 -0.93
C ASP A 166 0.91 37.86 0.14
N LYS A 167 0.91 36.57 0.46
CA LYS A 167 1.78 35.92 1.47
C LYS A 167 1.57 36.48 2.89
N SER A 168 0.38 36.98 3.18
CA SER A 168 0.01 37.54 4.50
C SER A 168 -0.80 36.57 5.37
N TYR A 169 -1.12 35.37 4.84
CA TYR A 169 -1.93 34.40 5.57
C TYR A 169 -1.21 33.80 6.78
N VAL A 170 -2.00 33.50 7.80
CA VAL A 170 -1.58 32.81 9.03
C VAL A 170 -2.37 31.51 9.16
N ILE A 171 -1.71 30.42 9.55
CA ILE A 171 -2.35 29.15 9.83
C ILE A 171 -2.87 29.18 11.28
N HIS A 172 -4.19 29.12 11.44
CA HIS A 172 -4.83 28.86 12.73
C HIS A 172 -4.98 27.37 12.92
N VAL A 173 -4.17 26.79 13.81
CA VAL A 173 -4.07 25.31 13.97
C VAL A 173 -5.41 24.68 14.34
N ASP A 174 -6.23 25.35 15.17
CA ASP A 174 -7.54 24.87 15.61
C ASP A 174 -8.68 25.26 14.66
N ALA A 175 -8.40 25.95 13.54
CA ALA A 175 -9.43 26.27 12.58
C ALA A 175 -9.96 24.97 11.92
N PRO A 176 -11.29 24.82 11.78
CA PRO A 176 -11.85 23.67 11.05
C PRO A 176 -11.30 23.63 9.63
N GLU A 177 -10.85 22.48 9.20
CA GLU A 177 -10.53 22.30 7.79
C GLU A 177 -11.80 22.42 6.93
N ARG A 178 -11.61 22.76 5.65
CA ARG A 178 -12.72 22.83 4.69
C ARG A 178 -13.29 21.42 4.48
N ALA A 179 -14.61 21.30 4.65
CA ALA A 179 -15.30 20.01 4.58
C ALA A 179 -15.21 19.38 3.19
N THR A 180 -15.05 18.08 3.15
CA THR A 180 -15.26 17.30 1.92
C THR A 180 -16.75 17.04 1.76
N ARG A 181 -17.32 17.48 0.65
CA ARG A 181 -18.75 17.49 0.37
C ARG A 181 -19.10 16.44 -0.68
N LEU A 182 -20.26 15.81 -0.52
CA LEU A 182 -20.88 14.96 -1.55
C LEU A 182 -21.75 15.83 -2.46
N VAL A 183 -21.46 15.76 -3.75
CA VAL A 183 -22.12 16.56 -4.79
C VAL A 183 -22.69 15.65 -5.86
N VAL A 184 -23.90 15.98 -6.37
CA VAL A 184 -24.49 15.32 -7.53
C VAL A 184 -24.62 16.32 -8.69
N LYS A 185 -24.28 15.88 -9.90
CA LYS A 185 -24.39 16.64 -11.14
C LYS A 185 -25.00 15.77 -12.24
N ARG A 186 -25.94 16.28 -13.00
CA ARG A 186 -26.45 15.58 -14.20
C ARG A 186 -25.40 15.61 -15.33
N ILE A 187 -25.31 14.52 -16.09
CA ILE A 187 -24.32 14.36 -17.17
C ILE A 187 -24.68 15.20 -18.39
N ASP A 188 -25.96 15.39 -18.63
CA ASP A 188 -26.50 16.21 -19.73
C ASP A 188 -26.43 17.72 -19.47
N GLY A 189 -25.97 18.13 -18.30
CA GLY A 189 -25.82 19.52 -17.89
C GLY A 189 -26.59 19.82 -16.60
N GLY A 190 -26.51 21.08 -16.15
CA GLY A 190 -27.18 21.54 -14.93
C GLY A 190 -26.22 21.94 -13.82
N THR A 191 -26.74 22.65 -12.83
CA THR A 191 -25.96 23.11 -11.68
C THR A 191 -25.70 21.94 -10.73
N PRO A 192 -24.43 21.72 -10.30
CA PRO A 192 -24.12 20.74 -9.27
C PRO A 192 -24.86 21.04 -7.97
N ARG A 193 -25.35 20.00 -7.31
CA ARG A 193 -26.06 20.11 -6.02
C ARG A 193 -25.21 19.50 -4.92
N ILE A 194 -24.91 20.26 -3.88
CA ILE A 194 -24.27 19.78 -2.65
C ILE A 194 -25.36 19.11 -1.80
N LEU A 195 -25.10 17.87 -1.37
CA LEU A 195 -26.07 17.06 -0.63
C LEU A 195 -25.80 17.02 0.89
N THR A 196 -24.59 17.32 1.33
CA THR A 196 -24.17 17.12 2.73
C THR A 196 -23.96 18.44 3.45
N PRO A 197 -24.19 18.52 4.77
CA PRO A 197 -23.93 19.73 5.55
C PRO A 197 -22.42 20.00 5.71
N ALA A 198 -22.02 21.26 5.92
CA ALA A 198 -20.62 21.66 6.10
C ALA A 198 -19.98 21.15 7.41
N SER A 199 -20.80 20.66 8.33
CA SER A 199 -20.33 20.02 9.58
C SER A 199 -19.93 18.56 9.43
N GLN A 200 -20.03 18.01 8.22
CA GLN A 200 -19.70 16.62 7.91
C GLN A 200 -18.56 16.55 6.89
N TYR A 201 -17.56 15.76 7.21
CA TYR A 201 -16.41 15.45 6.37
C TYR A 201 -16.62 14.09 5.72
N VAL A 202 -17.07 14.09 4.47
CA VAL A 202 -17.43 12.86 3.75
C VAL A 202 -16.17 12.08 3.35
N ASP A 203 -16.16 10.81 3.63
CA ASP A 203 -15.05 9.88 3.33
C ASP A 203 -15.35 8.99 2.11
N SER A 204 -16.55 8.40 2.05
CA SER A 204 -16.95 7.47 0.99
C SER A 204 -18.46 7.48 0.79
N PHE A 205 -18.91 6.99 -0.35
CA PHE A 205 -20.34 6.96 -0.69
C PHE A 205 -20.66 5.85 -1.70
N SER A 206 -21.95 5.53 -1.84
CA SER A 206 -22.47 4.66 -2.90
C SER A 206 -23.90 5.02 -3.26
N TRP A 207 -24.29 4.73 -4.51
CA TRP A 207 -25.67 4.90 -4.99
C TRP A 207 -26.59 3.77 -4.55
N SER A 208 -27.87 4.10 -4.29
CA SER A 208 -28.95 3.12 -4.29
C SER A 208 -29.18 2.60 -5.70
N PRO A 209 -29.62 1.33 -5.88
CA PRO A 209 -29.81 0.74 -7.22
C PRO A 209 -30.82 1.48 -8.08
N ASP A 210 -31.79 2.18 -7.49
CA ASP A 210 -32.80 3.01 -8.17
C ASP A 210 -32.35 4.42 -8.48
N SER A 211 -31.10 4.79 -8.16
CA SER A 211 -30.50 6.11 -8.38
C SER A 211 -31.16 7.27 -7.60
N SER A 212 -31.98 6.99 -6.60
CA SER A 212 -32.75 8.03 -5.86
C SER A 212 -32.07 8.51 -4.58
N VAL A 213 -31.17 7.72 -4.00
CA VAL A 213 -30.54 7.95 -2.71
C VAL A 213 -29.03 7.63 -2.78
N LEU A 214 -28.26 8.35 -1.98
CA LEU A 214 -26.85 8.03 -1.74
C LEU A 214 -26.66 7.66 -0.27
N ALA A 215 -26.00 6.54 0.00
CA ALA A 215 -25.41 6.26 1.30
C ALA A 215 -24.00 6.82 1.34
N TYR A 216 -23.58 7.40 2.47
CA TYR A 216 -22.25 7.93 2.63
C TYR A 216 -21.74 7.81 4.07
N SER A 217 -20.43 7.72 4.24
CA SER A 217 -19.78 7.84 5.54
C SER A 217 -19.22 9.24 5.73
N ALA A 218 -19.35 9.77 6.94
CA ALA A 218 -18.78 11.07 7.28
C ALA A 218 -18.37 11.15 8.74
N ALA A 219 -17.30 11.91 9.01
CA ALA A 219 -16.87 12.27 10.35
C ALA A 219 -17.32 13.70 10.71
N SER A 220 -17.32 14.01 12.00
CA SER A 220 -17.65 15.37 12.51
C SER A 220 -16.47 16.34 12.48
N ARG A 221 -15.26 15.87 12.20
CA ARG A 221 -14.02 16.64 12.06
C ARG A 221 -13.09 15.99 11.06
N SER A 222 -12.06 16.71 10.64
CA SER A 222 -10.93 16.17 9.87
C SER A 222 -9.83 15.60 10.79
N GLY A 223 -8.79 15.04 10.18
CA GLY A 223 -7.59 14.53 10.83
C GLY A 223 -7.50 13.01 10.89
N PHE A 224 -6.33 12.50 11.26
CA PHE A 224 -6.01 11.07 11.20
C PHE A 224 -6.97 10.21 12.06
N THR A 225 -7.24 10.63 13.29
CA THR A 225 -8.14 9.89 14.19
C THR A 225 -9.62 10.12 13.91
N ALA A 226 -9.98 11.03 12.99
CA ALA A 226 -11.35 11.27 12.57
C ALA A 226 -12.00 10.04 11.92
N GLN A 227 -11.21 9.12 11.35
CA GLN A 227 -11.71 7.84 10.83
C GLN A 227 -12.51 7.04 11.87
N TYR A 228 -12.20 7.17 13.17
CA TYR A 228 -12.93 6.51 14.26
C TYR A 228 -14.19 7.27 14.71
N LEU A 229 -14.49 8.39 14.07
CA LEU A 229 -15.68 9.19 14.30
C LEU A 229 -16.70 9.08 13.15
N THR A 230 -16.43 8.23 12.15
CA THR A 230 -17.29 8.09 10.99
C THR A 230 -18.62 7.43 11.34
N ARG A 231 -19.69 7.95 10.73
CA ARG A 231 -21.05 7.44 10.79
C ARG A 231 -21.55 7.22 9.39
N ILE A 232 -22.58 6.39 9.23
CA ILE A 232 -23.20 6.18 7.92
C ILE A 232 -24.55 6.90 7.88
N TYR A 233 -24.74 7.63 6.82
CA TYR A 233 -25.94 8.40 6.51
C TYR A 233 -26.50 8.02 5.15
N SER A 234 -27.75 8.37 4.89
CA SER A 234 -28.36 8.39 3.56
C SER A 234 -28.96 9.74 3.26
N VAL A 235 -28.96 10.16 1.99
CA VAL A 235 -29.54 11.44 1.54
C VAL A 235 -30.14 11.27 0.15
N SER A 236 -31.31 11.89 -0.07
CA SER A 236 -31.93 11.93 -1.40
C SER A 236 -31.07 12.73 -2.38
N VAL A 237 -31.04 12.32 -3.64
CA VAL A 237 -30.41 13.09 -4.74
C VAL A 237 -31.08 14.45 -4.96
N ASP A 238 -32.34 14.58 -4.55
CA ASP A 238 -33.09 15.84 -4.59
C ASP A 238 -32.75 16.78 -3.41
N GLY A 239 -31.90 16.34 -2.47
CA GLY A 239 -31.52 17.05 -1.28
C GLY A 239 -32.43 16.74 -0.09
N GLY A 240 -32.33 17.54 0.95
CA GLY A 240 -33.03 17.33 2.23
C GLY A 240 -32.04 16.94 3.35
N ASP A 241 -32.58 16.74 4.55
CA ASP A 241 -31.76 16.40 5.70
C ASP A 241 -31.27 14.95 5.60
N PRO A 242 -29.96 14.71 5.84
CA PRO A 242 -29.41 13.35 5.87
C PRO A 242 -30.03 12.53 7.01
N ARG A 243 -30.37 11.29 6.68
CA ARG A 243 -30.87 10.33 7.66
C ARG A 243 -29.69 9.49 8.18
N SER A 244 -29.58 9.35 9.49
CA SER A 244 -28.62 8.44 10.12
C SER A 244 -29.01 6.98 9.88
N ILE A 245 -28.10 6.17 9.38
CA ILE A 245 -28.22 4.72 9.14
C ILE A 245 -27.46 3.92 10.20
N VAL A 246 -26.20 4.32 10.45
CA VAL A 246 -25.35 3.73 11.49
C VAL A 246 -24.78 4.86 12.34
N ASP A 247 -25.23 4.92 13.60
CA ASP A 247 -24.75 5.87 14.60
C ASP A 247 -24.15 5.13 15.78
N ARG A 248 -22.93 4.69 15.63
CA ARG A 248 -22.14 4.06 16.72
C ARG A 248 -20.69 4.55 16.67
N THR A 249 -20.03 4.49 17.82
CA THR A 249 -18.61 4.82 17.96
C THR A 249 -17.74 3.92 17.07
N GLY A 250 -16.54 4.35 16.78
CA GLY A 250 -15.60 3.64 15.94
C GLY A 250 -15.72 4.01 14.46
N MET A 251 -14.88 3.38 13.65
CA MET A 251 -14.93 3.51 12.19
C MET A 251 -16.19 2.81 11.67
N ASN A 252 -16.94 3.52 10.81
CA ASN A 252 -18.03 2.96 10.02
C ASN A 252 -17.96 3.61 8.64
N THR A 253 -17.40 2.90 7.65
CA THR A 253 -17.01 3.50 6.36
C THR A 253 -17.32 2.60 5.18
N ARG A 254 -17.16 3.14 3.96
CA ARG A 254 -17.39 2.43 2.69
C ARG A 254 -18.74 1.75 2.58
N PRO A 255 -19.86 2.47 2.84
CA PRO A 255 -21.19 1.90 2.68
C PRO A 255 -21.41 1.51 1.20
N GLN A 256 -21.99 0.32 0.98
CA GLN A 256 -22.41 -0.13 -0.35
C GLN A 256 -23.78 -0.76 -0.29
N TYR A 257 -24.71 -0.28 -1.12
CA TYR A 257 -26.02 -0.89 -1.26
C TYR A 257 -25.91 -2.28 -1.88
N SER A 258 -26.72 -3.21 -1.38
CA SER A 258 -26.96 -4.48 -2.07
C SER A 258 -27.69 -4.22 -3.41
N PRO A 259 -27.49 -5.05 -4.44
CA PRO A 259 -28.18 -4.90 -5.74
C PRO A 259 -29.71 -4.85 -5.68
N ASP A 260 -30.34 -5.47 -4.65
CA ASP A 260 -31.77 -5.43 -4.41
C ASP A 260 -32.22 -4.20 -3.59
N GLY A 261 -31.28 -3.35 -3.17
CA GLY A 261 -31.52 -2.11 -2.41
C GLY A 261 -31.96 -2.31 -0.95
N ARG A 262 -31.97 -3.56 -0.44
CA ARG A 262 -32.51 -3.84 0.90
C ARG A 262 -31.50 -3.67 2.03
N MET A 263 -30.22 -3.85 1.74
CA MET A 263 -29.13 -3.83 2.71
C MET A 263 -28.05 -2.84 2.31
N ILE A 264 -27.28 -2.40 3.29
CA ILE A 264 -26.01 -1.70 3.10
C ILE A 264 -24.92 -2.50 3.79
N ALA A 265 -23.90 -2.90 3.06
CA ALA A 265 -22.65 -3.43 3.62
C ALA A 265 -21.69 -2.30 3.94
N PHE A 266 -20.88 -2.45 4.96
CA PHE A 266 -19.90 -1.44 5.35
C PHE A 266 -18.78 -2.02 6.20
N ILE A 267 -17.66 -1.32 6.26
CA ILE A 267 -16.50 -1.68 7.08
C ILE A 267 -16.63 -1.01 8.45
N SER A 268 -16.38 -1.77 9.54
CA SER A 268 -16.55 -1.28 10.89
C SER A 268 -15.51 -1.80 11.87
N THR A 269 -15.15 -0.97 12.86
CA THR A 269 -14.39 -1.41 14.05
C THR A 269 -15.29 -1.76 15.23
N ASN A 270 -16.60 -1.84 15.02
CA ASN A 270 -17.58 -2.33 15.99
C ASN A 270 -17.56 -1.62 17.35
N GLY A 271 -17.56 -0.30 17.33
CA GLY A 271 -17.60 0.53 18.53
C GLY A 271 -16.22 0.83 19.13
N ARG A 272 -15.16 0.27 18.60
CA ARG A 272 -13.80 0.55 19.03
C ARG A 272 -13.19 1.70 18.23
N SER A 273 -12.37 2.52 18.88
CA SER A 273 -11.80 3.73 18.29
C SER A 273 -10.29 3.87 18.51
N ASP A 274 -9.61 2.78 18.75
CA ASP A 274 -8.15 2.73 18.82
C ASP A 274 -7.52 2.16 17.54
N ILE A 275 -6.25 2.46 17.31
CA ILE A 275 -5.53 2.09 16.08
C ILE A 275 -5.33 0.58 15.92
N MET A 276 -5.39 -0.19 17.00
CA MET A 276 -5.23 -1.65 17.00
C MET A 276 -6.55 -2.38 16.72
N SER A 277 -7.66 -1.63 16.61
CA SER A 277 -8.97 -2.21 16.35
C SER A 277 -9.05 -2.81 14.97
N THR A 278 -9.36 -4.09 14.89
CA THR A 278 -9.58 -4.80 13.63
C THR A 278 -10.84 -4.31 12.92
N ARG A 279 -10.85 -4.43 11.60
CA ARG A 279 -11.94 -3.97 10.73
C ARG A 279 -12.74 -5.15 10.25
N SER A 280 -14.00 -5.21 10.60
CA SER A 280 -14.93 -6.25 10.14
C SER A 280 -15.83 -5.75 9.01
N LEU A 281 -16.46 -6.70 8.34
CA LEU A 281 -17.55 -6.46 7.40
C LEU A 281 -18.88 -6.63 8.09
N ASP A 282 -19.68 -5.58 8.07
CA ASP A 282 -21.01 -5.53 8.67
C ASP A 282 -22.07 -5.26 7.60
N VAL A 283 -23.32 -5.64 7.89
CA VAL A 283 -24.50 -5.27 7.09
C VAL A 283 -25.58 -4.66 7.97
N VAL A 284 -26.35 -3.75 7.39
CA VAL A 284 -27.49 -3.09 8.02
C VAL A 284 -28.64 -2.97 7.02
N PRO A 285 -29.92 -3.04 7.44
CA PRO A 285 -31.04 -2.72 6.54
C PRO A 285 -30.88 -1.32 5.95
N ALA A 286 -31.20 -1.13 4.67
CA ALA A 286 -30.98 0.16 3.97
C ALA A 286 -31.77 1.33 4.60
N HIS A 287 -32.85 1.03 5.32
CA HIS A 287 -33.63 2.00 6.08
C HIS A 287 -33.13 2.22 7.53
N GLY A 288 -31.95 1.67 7.89
CA GLY A 288 -31.40 1.71 9.25
C GLY A 288 -31.98 0.61 10.15
N GLY A 289 -31.44 0.50 11.34
CA GLY A 289 -31.79 -0.53 12.32
C GLY A 289 -30.56 -1.23 12.89
N ALA A 290 -30.75 -2.46 13.41
CA ALA A 290 -29.63 -3.22 13.97
C ALA A 290 -28.69 -3.70 12.87
N SER A 291 -27.41 -3.35 12.99
CA SER A 291 -26.36 -3.90 12.12
C SER A 291 -25.93 -5.29 12.59
N ARG A 292 -25.53 -6.13 11.64
CA ARG A 292 -25.03 -7.47 11.90
C ARG A 292 -23.61 -7.62 11.32
N ARG A 293 -22.69 -8.09 12.15
CA ARG A 293 -21.34 -8.45 11.72
C ARG A 293 -21.40 -9.75 10.90
N LEU A 294 -20.77 -9.77 9.75
CA LEU A 294 -20.65 -10.97 8.91
C LEU A 294 -19.41 -11.78 9.24
N LEU A 295 -18.31 -11.12 9.55
CA LEU A 295 -17.05 -11.77 9.87
C LEU A 295 -16.80 -11.65 11.37
N MET A 296 -16.58 -12.78 12.03
CA MET A 296 -16.40 -12.84 13.49
C MET A 296 -14.95 -12.65 13.93
N ASP A 297 -14.01 -12.89 13.03
CA ASP A 297 -12.59 -12.89 13.32
C ASP A 297 -11.91 -11.56 12.94
N ASP A 298 -10.69 -11.38 13.40
CA ASP A 298 -9.82 -10.22 13.28
C ASP A 298 -9.41 -9.93 11.83
N ALA A 299 -10.38 -9.70 10.95
CA ALA A 299 -10.14 -9.40 9.58
C ALA A 299 -9.89 -7.89 9.36
N TRP A 300 -8.96 -7.59 8.50
CA TRP A 300 -8.81 -6.25 7.93
C TRP A 300 -9.40 -6.24 6.53
N VAL A 301 -10.57 -5.64 6.38
CA VAL A 301 -11.27 -5.52 5.09
C VAL A 301 -10.91 -4.19 4.43
N ASN A 302 -10.49 -4.25 3.16
CA ASN A 302 -10.16 -3.05 2.36
C ASN A 302 -11.27 -2.66 1.40
N GLU A 303 -11.50 -3.46 0.37
CA GLU A 303 -12.54 -3.25 -0.63
C GLU A 303 -13.61 -4.33 -0.52
N LEU A 304 -14.80 -4.00 -0.93
CA LEU A 304 -15.94 -4.92 -0.94
C LEU A 304 -16.80 -4.71 -2.18
N ALA A 305 -17.42 -5.78 -2.66
CA ALA A 305 -18.37 -5.74 -3.76
C ALA A 305 -19.48 -6.79 -3.56
N TRP A 306 -20.73 -6.37 -3.65
CA TRP A 306 -21.86 -7.29 -3.60
C TRP A 306 -21.92 -8.20 -4.81
N ALA A 307 -22.21 -9.49 -4.57
CA ALA A 307 -22.67 -10.36 -5.64
C ALA A 307 -24.05 -9.91 -6.14
N ARG A 308 -24.33 -10.11 -7.43
CA ARG A 308 -25.58 -9.67 -8.08
C ARG A 308 -26.86 -10.18 -7.39
N ASP A 309 -26.80 -11.35 -6.80
CA ASP A 309 -27.93 -11.98 -6.13
C ASP A 309 -28.22 -11.42 -4.72
N SER A 310 -27.43 -10.45 -4.27
CA SER A 310 -27.51 -9.85 -2.92
C SER A 310 -27.31 -10.83 -1.74
N LYS A 311 -26.81 -12.05 -2.02
CA LYS A 311 -26.65 -13.11 -1.01
C LYS A 311 -25.24 -13.25 -0.48
N SER A 312 -24.27 -12.63 -1.14
CA SER A 312 -22.87 -12.67 -0.73
C SER A 312 -22.11 -11.42 -1.12
N ILE A 313 -20.97 -11.23 -0.48
CA ILE A 313 -20.07 -10.09 -0.70
C ILE A 313 -18.67 -10.63 -0.96
N TYR A 314 -18.02 -10.11 -1.98
CA TYR A 314 -16.61 -10.30 -2.22
C TYR A 314 -15.84 -9.19 -1.51
N PHE A 315 -14.69 -9.50 -0.94
CA PHE A 315 -13.86 -8.49 -0.30
C PHE A 315 -12.38 -8.85 -0.38
N GLU A 316 -11.55 -7.83 -0.21
CA GLU A 316 -10.09 -7.95 -0.11
C GLU A 316 -9.71 -7.90 1.38
N PRO A 317 -9.20 -9.02 1.96
CA PRO A 317 -8.61 -8.97 3.28
C PRO A 317 -7.26 -8.25 3.20
N ASN A 318 -6.94 -7.49 4.22
CA ASN A 318 -5.67 -6.78 4.32
C ASN A 318 -4.66 -7.51 5.22
N ASP A 319 -4.95 -8.72 5.63
CA ASP A 319 -4.04 -9.59 6.33
C ASP A 319 -4.38 -11.05 6.04
N GLY A 320 -3.42 -11.93 6.27
CA GLY A 320 -3.57 -13.37 6.02
C GLY A 320 -4.48 -14.11 7.00
N THR A 321 -5.36 -13.43 7.75
CA THR A 321 -6.20 -14.07 8.79
C THR A 321 -7.23 -15.04 8.24
N PHE A 322 -7.59 -14.94 6.96
CA PHE A 322 -8.44 -15.93 6.26
C PHE A 322 -7.70 -17.19 5.78
N ALA A 323 -6.42 -17.18 5.93
CA ALA A 323 -5.58 -18.35 5.71
C ALA A 323 -5.05 -18.82 7.06
N SER A 324 -4.56 -20.04 7.18
CA SER A 324 -3.78 -20.43 8.35
C SER A 324 -2.57 -19.48 8.48
N ARG A 325 -1.97 -19.40 9.67
CA ARG A 325 -0.76 -18.56 9.87
C ARG A 325 0.37 -18.88 8.88
N GLU A 326 0.36 -20.05 8.27
CA GLU A 326 1.28 -20.46 7.21
C GLU A 326 1.10 -19.65 5.92
N HIS A 327 -0.08 -19.09 5.71
CA HIS A 327 -0.47 -18.31 4.53
C HIS A 327 -0.65 -16.81 4.84
N MET A 328 -0.11 -16.31 5.97
CA MET A 328 -0.27 -14.91 6.38
C MET A 328 0.34 -13.89 5.41
N PHE A 329 1.16 -14.33 4.46
CA PHE A 329 1.78 -13.49 3.42
C PHE A 329 0.94 -13.40 2.14
N GLU A 330 -0.23 -14.03 2.11
CA GLU A 330 -1.17 -14.01 1.00
C GLU A 330 -2.37 -13.11 1.32
N GLN A 331 -2.94 -12.52 0.30
CA GLN A 331 -4.15 -11.68 0.42
C GLN A 331 -5.15 -12.06 -0.67
N PRO A 332 -5.75 -13.27 -0.63
CA PRO A 332 -6.68 -13.70 -1.65
C PRO A 332 -8.02 -12.97 -1.54
N ILE A 333 -8.70 -12.75 -2.66
CA ILE A 333 -10.09 -12.30 -2.63
C ILE A 333 -10.95 -13.39 -1.94
N VAL A 334 -11.78 -12.95 -1.01
CA VAL A 334 -12.66 -13.80 -0.21
C VAL A 334 -14.13 -13.48 -0.51
N ARG A 335 -14.97 -14.49 -0.50
CA ARG A 335 -16.43 -14.35 -0.58
C ARG A 335 -17.06 -14.74 0.77
N VAL A 336 -17.96 -13.89 1.27
CA VAL A 336 -18.75 -14.16 2.48
C VAL A 336 -20.23 -14.21 2.15
N TRP A 337 -20.96 -15.20 2.69
CA TRP A 337 -22.40 -15.32 2.54
C TRP A 337 -23.11 -14.53 3.63
N VAL A 338 -24.10 -13.74 3.21
CA VAL A 338 -24.80 -12.80 4.09
C VAL A 338 -25.69 -13.50 5.13
N ASP A 339 -26.25 -14.64 4.82
CA ASP A 339 -27.19 -15.38 5.71
C ASP A 339 -26.48 -16.00 6.93
N ASP A 340 -25.38 -16.68 6.73
CA ASP A 340 -24.68 -17.47 7.76
C ASP A 340 -23.26 -16.95 8.12
N GLY A 341 -22.72 -15.98 7.37
CA GLY A 341 -21.37 -15.45 7.60
C GLY A 341 -20.25 -16.41 7.18
N ARG A 342 -20.56 -17.54 6.55
CA ARG A 342 -19.57 -18.44 6.01
C ARG A 342 -18.72 -17.71 4.97
N ALA A 343 -17.42 -17.80 5.10
CA ALA A 343 -16.47 -17.18 4.19
C ALA A 343 -15.55 -18.22 3.54
N GLY A 344 -15.08 -17.94 2.35
CA GLY A 344 -14.19 -18.81 1.61
C GLY A 344 -13.40 -18.05 0.55
N ARG A 345 -12.20 -18.52 0.31
CA ARG A 345 -11.27 -18.06 -0.72
C ARG A 345 -11.89 -18.24 -2.11
N VAL A 346 -11.78 -17.27 -2.99
CA VAL A 346 -12.34 -17.28 -4.36
C VAL A 346 -11.25 -17.52 -5.39
N VAL A 347 -10.11 -16.86 -5.22
CA VAL A 347 -8.98 -16.95 -6.14
C VAL A 347 -8.08 -18.11 -5.71
N PRO A 348 -7.71 -19.02 -6.61
CA PRO A 348 -6.79 -20.12 -6.31
C PRO A 348 -5.33 -19.63 -6.29
N GLY A 349 -4.46 -20.37 -5.59
CA GLY A 349 -3.01 -20.10 -5.59
C GLY A 349 -2.54 -19.21 -4.44
N GLU A 350 -1.22 -19.05 -4.34
CA GLU A 350 -0.56 -18.18 -3.36
C GLU A 350 -0.41 -16.77 -3.98
N THR A 351 -1.45 -15.94 -3.84
CA THR A 351 -1.54 -14.64 -4.50
C THR A 351 -1.79 -13.51 -3.51
N VAL A 352 -1.44 -12.30 -3.95
CA VAL A 352 -1.81 -11.04 -3.29
C VAL A 352 -2.67 -10.26 -4.26
N ASP A 353 -3.97 -10.20 -3.98
CA ASP A 353 -5.00 -9.73 -4.89
C ASP A 353 -5.50 -8.33 -4.51
N TYR A 354 -5.72 -7.48 -5.52
CA TYR A 354 -6.17 -6.10 -5.36
C TYR A 354 -7.13 -5.67 -6.46
N SER A 355 -7.85 -4.58 -6.23
CA SER A 355 -8.70 -3.89 -7.23
C SER A 355 -9.79 -4.80 -7.77
N LEU A 356 -10.53 -5.47 -6.90
CA LEU A 356 -11.61 -6.37 -7.31
C LEU A 356 -12.73 -5.62 -8.05
N SER A 357 -13.22 -6.19 -9.14
CA SER A 357 -14.29 -5.62 -9.95
C SER A 357 -15.16 -6.73 -10.57
N LEU A 358 -16.47 -6.67 -10.34
CA LEU A 358 -17.43 -7.65 -10.85
C LEU A 358 -18.15 -7.13 -12.11
N SER A 359 -18.38 -8.01 -13.08
CA SER A 359 -19.31 -7.75 -14.19
C SER A 359 -20.74 -7.59 -13.67
N ALA A 360 -21.60 -6.86 -14.42
CA ALA A 360 -22.97 -6.60 -14.00
C ALA A 360 -23.81 -7.86 -13.82
N ASP A 361 -23.49 -8.94 -14.54
CA ASP A 361 -24.14 -10.25 -14.40
C ASP A 361 -23.53 -11.11 -13.27
N GLY A 362 -22.40 -10.67 -12.67
CA GLY A 362 -21.69 -11.37 -11.61
C GLY A 362 -20.95 -12.64 -12.04
N ARG A 363 -20.81 -12.87 -13.34
CA ARG A 363 -20.15 -14.08 -13.87
C ARG A 363 -18.64 -13.97 -13.93
N ARG A 364 -18.12 -12.75 -14.04
CA ARG A 364 -16.68 -12.48 -14.16
C ARG A 364 -16.22 -11.50 -13.08
N LEU A 365 -15.06 -11.78 -12.52
CA LEU A 365 -14.38 -10.92 -11.57
C LEU A 365 -13.01 -10.59 -12.14
N ALA A 366 -12.76 -9.30 -12.42
CA ALA A 366 -11.43 -8.81 -12.76
C ALA A 366 -10.71 -8.32 -11.49
N TYR A 367 -9.42 -8.56 -11.45
CA TYR A 367 -8.58 -8.15 -10.33
C TYR A 367 -7.13 -8.06 -10.77
N ARG A 368 -6.30 -7.42 -9.97
CA ARG A 368 -4.85 -7.50 -10.06
C ARG A 368 -4.36 -8.58 -9.11
N ALA A 369 -3.53 -9.50 -9.60
CA ALA A 369 -2.85 -10.48 -8.76
C ALA A 369 -1.33 -10.36 -8.88
N VAL A 370 -0.66 -10.41 -7.73
CA VAL A 370 0.79 -10.61 -7.62
C VAL A 370 1.03 -12.10 -7.42
N GLU A 371 1.64 -12.73 -8.39
CA GLU A 371 2.06 -14.13 -8.34
C GLU A 371 3.58 -14.21 -8.31
N GLY A 372 4.13 -15.01 -7.39
CA GLY A 372 5.57 -15.22 -7.30
C GLY A 372 6.36 -13.91 -7.16
N ARG A 373 7.38 -13.73 -8.00
CA ARG A 373 8.30 -12.58 -7.98
C ARG A 373 7.94 -11.56 -9.08
N THR A 374 6.69 -11.07 -9.08
CA THR A 374 6.19 -10.06 -10.04
C THR A 374 5.70 -8.81 -9.33
N MET A 375 5.35 -7.78 -10.14
CA MET A 375 4.66 -6.56 -9.68
C MET A 375 3.13 -6.69 -9.80
N GLY A 376 2.65 -7.86 -10.24
CA GLY A 376 1.25 -8.16 -10.49
C GLY A 376 0.79 -7.84 -11.90
N ASP A 377 -0.23 -8.61 -12.32
CA ASP A 377 -0.88 -8.55 -13.62
C ASP A 377 -2.40 -8.52 -13.50
N VAL A 378 -3.10 -8.21 -14.60
CA VAL A 378 -4.56 -8.26 -14.67
C VAL A 378 -5.00 -9.69 -14.89
N PHE A 379 -5.96 -10.13 -14.09
CA PHE A 379 -6.61 -11.42 -14.19
C PHE A 379 -8.12 -11.27 -14.30
N VAL A 380 -8.77 -12.26 -14.92
CA VAL A 380 -10.21 -12.45 -14.87
C VAL A 380 -10.52 -13.86 -14.37
N LEU A 381 -11.36 -13.92 -13.34
CA LEU A 381 -11.90 -15.15 -12.79
C LEU A 381 -13.32 -15.37 -13.35
N ASP A 382 -13.60 -16.55 -13.86
CA ASP A 382 -14.96 -17.04 -14.13
C ASP A 382 -15.56 -17.55 -12.81
N ALA A 383 -16.59 -16.87 -12.32
CA ALA A 383 -17.19 -17.16 -11.02
C ALA A 383 -17.91 -18.52 -10.95
N ALA A 384 -18.30 -19.10 -12.09
CA ALA A 384 -18.97 -20.40 -12.14
C ALA A 384 -17.98 -21.57 -12.09
N THR A 385 -16.83 -21.42 -12.76
CA THR A 385 -15.83 -22.49 -12.88
C THR A 385 -14.68 -22.34 -11.91
N GLY A 386 -14.47 -21.14 -11.31
CA GLY A 386 -13.31 -20.82 -10.49
C GLY A 386 -12.00 -20.70 -11.27
N ARG A 387 -12.06 -20.65 -12.61
CA ARG A 387 -10.88 -20.56 -13.48
C ARG A 387 -10.44 -19.10 -13.61
N ALA A 388 -9.20 -18.82 -13.21
CA ALA A 388 -8.53 -17.54 -13.45
C ALA A 388 -7.77 -17.58 -14.79
N THR A 389 -7.80 -16.46 -15.51
CA THR A 389 -7.06 -16.24 -16.75
C THR A 389 -6.24 -14.97 -16.61
N LYS A 390 -4.92 -15.07 -16.79
CA LYS A 390 -4.00 -13.94 -16.85
C LYS A 390 -4.19 -13.21 -18.18
N LEU A 391 -4.40 -11.89 -18.13
CA LEU A 391 -4.65 -11.07 -19.32
C LEU A 391 -3.42 -10.24 -19.75
N THR A 392 -2.50 -9.98 -18.85
CA THR A 392 -1.36 -9.08 -19.11
C THR A 392 -0.04 -9.68 -18.66
N ASP A 393 1.03 -9.14 -19.20
CA ASP A 393 2.41 -9.29 -18.72
C ASP A 393 3.07 -7.91 -18.81
N VAL A 394 2.86 -7.10 -17.74
CA VAL A 394 3.23 -5.68 -17.79
C VAL A 394 4.73 -5.43 -17.62
N ASN A 395 5.47 -6.41 -17.10
CA ASN A 395 6.92 -6.33 -16.88
C ASN A 395 7.66 -7.56 -17.46
N PRO A 396 7.58 -7.81 -18.79
CA PRO A 396 8.21 -8.97 -19.40
C PRO A 396 9.73 -9.00 -19.21
N GLU A 397 10.38 -7.85 -19.01
CA GLU A 397 11.81 -7.75 -18.71
C GLU A 397 12.24 -8.48 -17.42
N LEU A 398 11.32 -8.79 -16.51
CA LEU A 398 11.63 -9.57 -15.32
C LEU A 398 12.04 -11.02 -15.65
N HIS A 399 11.60 -11.55 -16.80
CA HIS A 399 11.96 -12.90 -17.26
C HIS A 399 13.47 -13.04 -17.60
N ASP A 400 14.14 -11.91 -17.90
CA ASP A 400 15.56 -11.88 -18.23
C ASP A 400 16.47 -11.63 -17.01
N LEU A 401 15.86 -11.52 -15.81
CA LEU A 401 16.56 -11.22 -14.57
C LEU A 401 16.71 -12.45 -13.68
N ALA A 402 17.88 -12.61 -13.09
CA ALA A 402 18.13 -13.59 -12.05
C ALA A 402 17.56 -13.06 -10.73
N LEU A 403 16.35 -13.49 -10.37
CA LEU A 403 15.69 -13.11 -9.15
C LEU A 403 16.01 -14.06 -7.99
N GLY A 404 16.01 -13.51 -6.77
CA GLY A 404 16.21 -14.28 -5.54
C GLY A 404 15.05 -15.23 -5.25
N GLU A 405 15.31 -16.25 -4.44
CA GLU A 405 14.29 -17.18 -3.96
C GLU A 405 13.67 -16.65 -2.67
N LEU A 406 12.34 -16.43 -2.67
CA LEU A 406 11.56 -15.97 -1.52
C LEU A 406 10.82 -17.14 -0.89
N LYS A 407 11.02 -17.37 0.42
CA LYS A 407 10.37 -18.44 1.17
C LYS A 407 9.79 -17.94 2.48
N SER A 408 8.64 -18.48 2.88
CA SER A 408 8.14 -18.34 4.24
C SER A 408 9.00 -19.15 5.19
N VAL A 409 9.37 -18.57 6.32
CA VAL A 409 10.16 -19.21 7.37
C VAL A 409 9.51 -19.02 8.72
N LYS A 410 9.67 -20.01 9.60
CA LYS A 410 9.10 -20.01 10.94
C LYS A 410 10.18 -20.29 11.98
N TRP A 411 10.08 -19.68 13.16
CA TRP A 411 10.93 -19.94 14.32
C TRP A 411 10.17 -19.81 15.63
N ARG A 412 10.71 -20.35 16.69
CA ARG A 412 10.21 -20.17 18.07
C ARG A 412 10.80 -18.91 18.67
N SER A 413 9.96 -18.10 19.27
CA SER A 413 10.38 -16.97 20.08
C SER A 413 10.72 -17.40 21.51
N PHE A 414 11.07 -16.44 22.35
CA PHE A 414 11.53 -16.61 23.73
C PHE A 414 10.47 -17.23 24.68
N ASP A 415 9.22 -17.19 24.29
CA ASP A 415 8.05 -17.67 25.04
C ASP A 415 7.31 -18.82 24.31
N ASP A 416 8.06 -19.52 23.45
CA ASP A 416 7.56 -20.61 22.61
C ASP A 416 6.48 -20.24 21.59
N MET A 417 6.23 -18.93 21.38
CA MET A 417 5.34 -18.47 20.32
C MET A 417 5.96 -18.74 18.94
N ASP A 418 5.18 -19.27 18.00
CA ASP A 418 5.57 -19.36 16.60
C ASP A 418 5.55 -17.97 15.95
N ILE A 419 6.71 -17.53 15.48
CA ILE A 419 6.91 -16.32 14.71
C ILE A 419 7.24 -16.68 13.27
N TRP A 420 6.67 -15.93 12.34
CA TRP A 420 6.84 -16.11 10.92
C TRP A 420 7.61 -14.96 10.30
N GLY A 421 8.16 -15.20 9.12
CA GLY A 421 8.83 -14.18 8.30
C GLY A 421 9.03 -14.67 6.89
N LEU A 422 9.46 -13.76 6.02
CA LEU A 422 9.94 -14.09 4.69
C LEU A 422 11.47 -14.08 4.68
N LEU A 423 12.06 -15.02 3.98
CA LEU A 423 13.49 -15.08 3.71
C LEU A 423 13.73 -15.04 2.22
N LEU A 424 14.42 -14.00 1.77
CA LEU A 424 14.89 -13.87 0.40
C LEU A 424 16.38 -14.24 0.34
N THR A 425 16.74 -15.19 -0.51
CA THR A 425 18.12 -15.61 -0.73
C THR A 425 18.60 -15.24 -2.12
N PRO A 426 19.93 -15.11 -2.34
CA PRO A 426 20.50 -14.83 -3.65
C PRO A 426 20.08 -15.84 -4.73
N PRO A 427 19.97 -15.41 -6.00
CA PRO A 427 19.70 -16.33 -7.11
C PRO A 427 20.66 -17.52 -7.12
N GLY A 428 20.10 -18.73 -7.20
CA GLY A 428 20.87 -19.97 -7.29
C GLY A 428 21.65 -20.37 -6.02
N TRP A 429 21.46 -19.69 -4.89
CA TRP A 429 22.08 -20.10 -3.63
C TRP A 429 21.47 -21.41 -3.12
N ALA A 430 22.35 -22.34 -2.70
CA ALA A 430 21.94 -23.61 -2.12
C ALA A 430 22.32 -23.68 -0.64
N ALA A 431 21.44 -24.21 0.20
CA ALA A 431 21.62 -24.28 1.66
C ALA A 431 22.86 -25.06 2.14
N ALA A 432 23.47 -25.86 1.27
CA ALA A 432 24.73 -26.56 1.55
C ALA A 432 25.99 -25.71 1.26
N GLY A 433 25.79 -24.44 0.88
CA GLY A 433 26.85 -23.51 0.52
C GLY A 433 27.41 -22.69 1.67
N GLU A 434 28.13 -21.63 1.31
CA GLU A 434 28.65 -20.65 2.26
C GLU A 434 27.51 -19.88 2.97
N ARG A 435 27.71 -19.58 4.27
CA ARG A 435 26.82 -18.70 5.02
C ARG A 435 26.78 -17.31 4.41
N LEU A 436 25.59 -16.75 4.30
CA LEU A 436 25.36 -15.45 3.68
C LEU A 436 25.43 -14.30 4.70
N PRO A 437 25.89 -13.11 4.29
CA PRO A 437 25.59 -11.91 5.04
C PRO A 437 24.08 -11.73 5.12
N LEU A 438 23.53 -11.43 6.30
CA LEU A 438 22.10 -11.32 6.55
C LEU A 438 21.71 -9.88 6.80
N ILE A 439 20.72 -9.39 6.06
CA ILE A 439 20.02 -8.13 6.33
C ILE A 439 18.68 -8.47 6.99
N VAL A 440 18.42 -7.88 8.14
CA VAL A 440 17.09 -7.91 8.77
C VAL A 440 16.33 -6.66 8.33
N TYR A 441 15.21 -6.86 7.65
CA TYR A 441 14.36 -5.76 7.20
C TYR A 441 13.08 -5.72 8.05
N CYS A 442 12.95 -4.64 8.87
CA CYS A 442 11.83 -4.42 9.77
C CYS A 442 10.74 -3.60 9.08
N HIS A 443 9.49 -4.10 9.05
CA HIS A 443 8.36 -3.40 8.45
C HIS A 443 7.88 -2.18 9.25
N GLY A 444 7.17 -1.28 8.59
CA GLY A 444 6.49 -0.15 9.20
C GLY A 444 5.18 -0.54 9.91
N GLY A 445 4.54 0.41 10.57
CA GLY A 445 3.26 0.19 11.26
C GLY A 445 3.19 0.80 12.65
N PRO A 446 3.14 -0.01 13.75
CA PRO A 446 3.52 -1.42 13.92
C PRO A 446 2.58 -2.47 13.32
N GLY A 447 1.29 -2.22 13.17
CA GLY A 447 0.31 -3.16 12.60
C GLY A 447 0.49 -3.52 11.12
N GLY A 448 1.63 -3.20 10.51
CA GLY A 448 2.00 -3.58 9.14
C GLY A 448 2.58 -4.99 9.04
N GLY A 449 3.12 -5.33 7.86
CA GLY A 449 3.69 -6.63 7.61
C GLY A 449 4.32 -6.75 6.23
N PHE A 450 4.59 -7.99 5.84
CA PHE A 450 5.09 -8.34 4.51
C PHE A 450 4.10 -9.23 3.78
N THR A 451 4.16 -9.23 2.46
CA THR A 451 3.40 -10.11 1.56
C THR A 451 4.32 -10.74 0.54
N HIS A 452 3.86 -11.81 -0.11
CA HIS A 452 4.56 -12.32 -1.28
C HIS A 452 4.60 -11.26 -2.40
N GLY A 453 5.65 -11.29 -3.21
CA GLY A 453 5.84 -10.38 -4.34
C GLY A 453 7.29 -9.96 -4.53
N LEU A 454 7.53 -9.12 -5.52
CA LEU A 454 8.88 -8.60 -5.81
C LEU A 454 9.30 -7.57 -4.76
N PHE A 455 8.35 -6.74 -4.29
CA PHE A 455 8.52 -5.81 -3.18
C PHE A 455 7.54 -6.20 -2.06
N PRO A 456 7.99 -6.94 -1.06
CA PRO A 456 7.11 -7.61 -0.11
C PRO A 456 6.57 -6.73 1.02
N GLN A 457 6.29 -5.46 0.79
CA GLN A 457 5.66 -4.57 1.77
C GLN A 457 4.14 -4.53 1.66
N PHE A 458 3.47 -4.72 2.78
CA PHE A 458 2.03 -4.80 2.94
C PHE A 458 1.28 -3.46 3.05
N MET A 459 1.83 -2.46 3.72
CA MET A 459 1.08 -1.21 4.05
C MET A 459 1.00 -0.20 2.92
N HIS A 460 1.59 -0.49 1.79
CA HIS A 460 1.70 0.51 0.76
C HIS A 460 0.81 0.20 -0.43
N THR A 461 0.14 1.24 -0.87
CA THR A 461 -0.66 1.18 -2.09
C THR A 461 0.14 0.49 -3.20
N VAL A 462 -0.54 -0.28 -3.96
CA VAL A 462 -0.17 -1.11 -5.11
C VAL A 462 0.91 -0.52 -6.05
N SER A 463 1.25 0.75 -5.91
CA SER A 463 2.16 1.49 -6.79
C SER A 463 3.47 1.92 -6.14
N GLN A 464 3.76 1.50 -4.91
CA GLN A 464 4.97 1.95 -4.22
C GLN A 464 6.17 1.06 -4.50
N ILE A 465 7.28 1.69 -4.87
CA ILE A 465 8.59 1.06 -4.88
C ILE A 465 9.14 1.13 -3.46
N ASP A 466 9.57 -0.02 -2.94
CA ASP A 466 10.13 -0.11 -1.60
C ASP A 466 11.48 0.62 -1.53
N PRO A 467 11.69 1.55 -0.57
CA PRO A 467 12.99 2.21 -0.39
C PRO A 467 14.12 1.23 -0.03
N TYR A 468 13.78 0.02 0.39
CA TYR A 468 14.73 -1.04 0.68
C TYR A 468 14.74 -2.05 -0.46
N PRO A 469 15.73 -1.99 -1.37
CA PRO A 469 15.74 -2.77 -2.60
C PRO A 469 16.12 -4.23 -2.33
N THR A 470 15.25 -4.99 -1.70
CA THR A 470 15.50 -6.36 -1.23
C THR A 470 16.02 -7.27 -2.33
N GLU A 471 15.46 -7.17 -3.56
CA GLU A 471 15.88 -7.95 -4.70
C GLU A 471 17.30 -7.57 -5.18
N ALA A 472 17.61 -6.28 -5.22
CA ALA A 472 18.97 -5.83 -5.55
C ALA A 472 19.99 -6.23 -4.48
N MET A 473 19.56 -6.31 -3.20
CA MET A 473 20.40 -6.85 -2.12
C MET A 473 20.64 -8.35 -2.29
N ALA A 474 19.59 -9.13 -2.62
CA ALA A 474 19.74 -10.54 -2.91
C ALA A 474 20.69 -10.77 -4.10
N SER A 475 20.50 -10.01 -5.19
CA SER A 475 21.39 -10.04 -6.34
C SER A 475 22.83 -9.62 -6.02
N ALA A 476 23.03 -8.81 -4.97
CA ALA A 476 24.34 -8.44 -4.45
C ALA A 476 24.93 -9.47 -3.47
N GLY A 477 24.25 -10.61 -3.23
CA GLY A 477 24.74 -11.72 -2.41
C GLY A 477 24.35 -11.67 -0.94
N PHE A 478 23.34 -10.85 -0.56
CA PHE A 478 22.80 -10.82 0.80
C PHE A 478 21.57 -11.74 0.92
N ALA A 479 21.42 -12.45 2.04
CA ALA A 479 20.13 -12.92 2.47
C ALA A 479 19.36 -11.78 3.13
N VAL A 480 18.03 -11.69 2.92
CA VAL A 480 17.17 -10.70 3.56
C VAL A 480 16.11 -11.43 4.37
N LEU A 481 16.13 -11.27 5.69
CA LEU A 481 15.08 -11.75 6.59
C LEU A 481 14.08 -10.62 6.85
N MET A 482 12.83 -10.87 6.58
CA MET A 482 11.70 -9.97 6.77
C MET A 482 10.77 -10.55 7.86
N PRO A 483 11.05 -10.29 9.14
CA PRO A 483 10.29 -10.87 10.24
C PRO A 483 8.92 -10.23 10.39
N MET A 484 7.92 -11.02 10.80
CA MET A 484 6.60 -10.59 11.25
C MET A 484 6.52 -10.75 12.78
N PRO A 485 7.04 -9.80 13.58
CA PRO A 485 6.95 -9.89 15.02
C PRO A 485 5.53 -9.67 15.52
N ARG A 486 5.24 -10.03 16.77
CA ARG A 486 4.02 -9.55 17.43
C ARG A 486 3.94 -8.02 17.41
N GLY A 487 2.73 -7.47 17.39
CA GLY A 487 2.48 -6.07 17.05
C GLY A 487 2.16 -5.87 15.59
N GLY A 488 2.65 -6.73 14.69
CA GLY A 488 2.39 -6.74 13.26
C GLY A 488 1.09 -7.45 12.86
N ALA A 489 0.82 -7.48 11.55
CA ALA A 489 -0.31 -8.19 10.97
C ALA A 489 -0.19 -9.72 11.14
N GLY A 490 -1.31 -10.45 10.98
CA GLY A 490 -1.36 -11.92 10.97
C GLY A 490 -1.45 -12.58 12.35
N TYR A 491 -1.37 -11.84 13.44
CA TYR A 491 -1.54 -12.37 14.81
C TYR A 491 -2.86 -11.93 15.46
N GLY A 492 -3.74 -11.28 14.71
CA GLY A 492 -5.01 -10.74 15.19
C GLY A 492 -4.83 -9.58 16.18
N GLU A 493 -5.95 -9.10 16.73
CA GLU A 493 -5.94 -7.97 17.67
C GLU A 493 -5.10 -8.25 18.92
N ALA A 494 -5.15 -9.47 19.46
CA ALA A 494 -4.35 -9.85 20.63
C ALA A 494 -2.83 -9.71 20.35
N GLY A 495 -2.40 -10.10 19.16
CA GLY A 495 -1.01 -9.92 18.72
C GLY A 495 -0.62 -8.45 18.58
N GLN A 496 -1.50 -7.63 18.01
CA GLN A 496 -1.25 -6.18 17.88
C GLN A 496 -1.19 -5.48 19.26
N ARG A 497 -2.05 -5.88 20.21
CA ARG A 497 -2.06 -5.32 21.57
C ARG A 497 -0.90 -5.78 22.44
N ALA A 498 -0.19 -6.84 22.06
CA ALA A 498 0.93 -7.38 22.85
C ALA A 498 2.11 -6.41 23.02
N ILE A 499 2.16 -5.32 22.23
CA ILE A 499 3.19 -4.28 22.30
C ILE A 499 2.69 -2.98 22.93
N VAL A 500 1.48 -2.95 23.49
CA VAL A 500 0.99 -1.77 24.19
C VAL A 500 1.86 -1.50 25.40
N ASN A 501 2.39 -0.27 25.50
CA ASN A 501 3.36 0.18 26.50
C ASN A 501 4.66 -0.67 26.54
N ALA A 502 5.00 -1.32 25.42
CA ALA A 502 6.07 -2.32 25.37
C ALA A 502 6.76 -2.41 23.99
N TRP A 503 6.78 -1.30 23.22
CA TRP A 503 7.54 -1.26 21.96
C TRP A 503 9.01 -1.55 22.22
N GLY A 504 9.64 -2.40 21.41
CA GLY A 504 11.04 -2.78 21.57
C GLY A 504 11.30 -3.85 22.63
N GLU A 505 10.27 -4.46 23.17
CA GLU A 505 10.40 -5.58 24.13
C GLU A 505 10.19 -6.93 23.47
N ALA A 506 8.96 -7.41 23.41
CA ALA A 506 8.65 -8.72 22.86
C ALA A 506 8.82 -8.79 21.34
N ASP A 507 8.47 -7.73 20.62
CA ASP A 507 8.69 -7.55 19.18
C ASP A 507 10.19 -7.60 18.81
N TYR A 508 11.05 -6.92 19.57
CA TYR A 508 12.49 -7.01 19.43
C TYR A 508 13.01 -8.44 19.65
N ARG A 509 12.51 -9.13 20.68
CA ARG A 509 12.93 -10.49 21.00
C ARG A 509 12.48 -11.48 19.92
N ASP A 510 11.30 -11.29 19.35
CA ASP A 510 10.79 -12.06 18.20
C ASP A 510 11.74 -11.96 16.99
N ILE A 511 12.18 -10.74 16.68
CA ILE A 511 13.13 -10.46 15.58
C ILE A 511 14.47 -11.10 15.85
N MET A 512 15.04 -10.93 17.05
CA MET A 512 16.35 -11.49 17.40
C MET A 512 16.33 -13.01 17.42
N ALA A 513 15.24 -13.64 17.86
CA ALA A 513 15.07 -15.09 17.75
C ALA A 513 15.09 -15.57 16.30
N GLY A 514 14.54 -14.76 15.37
CA GLY A 514 14.63 -15.03 13.93
C GLY A 514 16.05 -14.97 13.40
N VAL A 515 16.83 -14.00 13.82
CA VAL A 515 18.27 -13.91 13.49
C VAL A 515 19.01 -15.15 13.99
N ASP A 516 18.79 -15.53 15.25
CA ASP A 516 19.42 -16.71 15.85
C ASP A 516 19.02 -18.01 15.12
N ALA A 517 17.76 -18.11 14.71
CA ALA A 517 17.28 -19.23 13.93
C ALA A 517 17.96 -19.34 12.55
N MET A 518 18.18 -18.20 11.86
CA MET A 518 18.89 -18.21 10.57
C MET A 518 20.37 -18.59 10.73
N ILE A 519 21.02 -18.18 11.81
CA ILE A 519 22.40 -18.56 12.14
C ILE A 519 22.46 -20.07 12.46
N ALA A 520 21.55 -20.56 13.31
CA ALA A 520 21.50 -21.98 13.69
C ALA A 520 21.24 -22.90 12.49
N ARG A 521 20.46 -22.46 11.51
CA ARG A 521 20.21 -23.19 10.26
C ARG A 521 21.38 -23.14 9.27
N GLY A 522 22.48 -22.43 9.58
CA GLY A 522 23.63 -22.31 8.71
C GLY A 522 23.42 -21.35 7.52
N ILE A 523 22.33 -20.56 7.52
CA ILE A 523 22.02 -19.61 6.45
C ILE A 523 22.78 -18.31 6.66
N ALA A 524 22.71 -17.73 7.87
CA ALA A 524 23.32 -16.44 8.20
C ALA A 524 24.72 -16.59 8.81
N ASP A 525 25.61 -15.69 8.40
CA ASP A 525 26.91 -15.49 9.06
C ASP A 525 26.74 -14.54 10.25
N PRO A 526 27.07 -14.98 11.48
CA PRO A 526 26.89 -14.16 12.67
C PRO A 526 27.76 -12.90 12.69
N ASP A 527 28.84 -12.87 11.92
CA ASP A 527 29.76 -11.73 11.83
C ASP A 527 29.41 -10.74 10.71
N ARG A 528 28.41 -11.05 9.88
CA ARG A 528 27.99 -10.26 8.73
C ARG A 528 26.48 -9.93 8.77
N LEU A 529 26.05 -9.29 9.87
CA LEU A 529 24.64 -8.92 10.09
C LEU A 529 24.41 -7.43 9.82
N GLY A 530 23.31 -7.10 9.13
CA GLY A 530 22.78 -5.75 8.96
C GLY A 530 21.32 -5.65 9.35
N VAL A 531 20.84 -4.46 9.69
CA VAL A 531 19.44 -4.19 10.00
C VAL A 531 18.97 -2.91 9.35
N MET A 532 17.72 -2.89 8.86
CA MET A 532 17.11 -1.72 8.24
C MET A 532 15.60 -1.71 8.39
N GLY A 533 15.01 -0.53 8.16
CA GLY A 533 13.56 -0.35 8.14
C GLY A 533 13.16 1.12 8.20
N ALA A 534 11.88 1.39 7.85
CA ALA A 534 11.31 2.72 7.87
C ALA A 534 10.11 2.83 8.82
N SER A 535 9.81 4.05 9.28
CA SER A 535 8.68 4.33 10.18
C SER A 535 8.82 3.56 11.50
N TYR A 536 7.87 2.71 11.86
CA TYR A 536 8.04 1.79 12.99
C TYR A 536 9.23 0.84 12.77
N GLY A 537 9.48 0.36 11.53
CA GLY A 537 10.68 -0.40 11.20
C GLY A 537 11.96 0.42 11.37
N GLY A 538 11.91 1.73 11.14
CA GLY A 538 12.98 2.68 11.47
C GLY A 538 13.20 2.82 12.96
N TYR A 539 12.12 2.92 13.75
CA TYR A 539 12.15 2.83 15.19
C TYR A 539 12.84 1.53 15.64
N MET A 540 12.38 0.38 15.16
CA MET A 540 12.91 -0.92 15.52
C MET A 540 14.39 -1.07 15.13
N THR A 541 14.79 -0.57 13.96
CA THR A 541 16.20 -0.54 13.54
C THR A 541 17.06 0.27 14.52
N SER A 542 16.61 1.48 14.86
CA SER A 542 17.28 2.34 15.83
C SER A 542 17.31 1.71 17.24
N TRP A 543 16.20 1.07 17.63
CA TRP A 543 16.10 0.35 18.90
C TRP A 543 17.10 -0.81 18.96
N ILE A 544 17.11 -1.70 17.97
CA ILE A 544 18.01 -2.86 17.90
C ILE A 544 19.47 -2.44 18.12
N VAL A 545 19.96 -1.40 17.42
CA VAL A 545 21.37 -0.97 17.56
C VAL A 545 21.70 -0.29 18.88
N THR A 546 20.68 0.10 19.66
CA THR A 546 20.88 0.55 21.05
C THR A 546 20.87 -0.61 22.04
N GLN A 547 20.37 -1.80 21.67
CA GLN A 547 20.27 -2.96 22.55
C GLN A 547 21.38 -4.00 22.32
N THR A 548 21.99 -4.04 21.12
CA THR A 548 23.02 -5.02 20.78
C THR A 548 24.05 -4.47 19.80
N GLY A 549 25.32 -4.90 19.93
CA GLY A 549 26.41 -4.60 18.98
C GLY A 549 26.63 -5.67 17.91
N ARG A 550 25.69 -6.61 17.71
CA ARG A 550 25.85 -7.72 16.73
C ARG A 550 25.88 -7.25 15.28
N PHE A 551 25.20 -6.16 14.98
CA PHE A 551 25.06 -5.65 13.62
C PHE A 551 26.24 -4.81 13.17
N LYS A 552 26.70 -5.00 11.93
CA LYS A 552 27.84 -4.28 11.32
C LYS A 552 27.42 -3.06 10.53
N ALA A 553 26.14 -2.99 10.15
CA ALA A 553 25.51 -1.84 9.48
C ALA A 553 24.07 -1.71 9.91
N ALA A 554 23.58 -0.48 9.98
CA ALA A 554 22.16 -0.19 10.13
C ALA A 554 21.75 0.97 9.22
N SER A 555 20.51 0.91 8.67
CA SER A 555 19.90 2.00 7.92
C SER A 555 18.47 2.21 8.38
N THR A 556 18.19 3.40 8.93
CA THR A 556 16.88 3.76 9.46
C THR A 556 16.24 4.88 8.65
N GLY A 557 15.02 4.69 8.17
CA GLY A 557 14.25 5.67 7.41
C GLY A 557 13.04 6.18 8.18
N ALA A 558 12.71 7.49 8.07
CA ALA A 558 11.50 8.08 8.65
C ALA A 558 11.25 7.62 10.11
N SER A 559 12.29 7.61 10.94
CA SER A 559 12.38 6.89 12.21
C SER A 559 11.81 7.67 13.38
N LEU A 560 11.18 6.97 14.34
CA LEU A 560 10.67 7.47 15.61
C LEU A 560 11.73 7.27 16.71
N ASN A 561 12.70 8.18 16.82
CA ASN A 561 13.82 8.03 17.76
C ASN A 561 13.56 8.60 19.16
N ASP A 562 12.64 9.53 19.29
CA ASP A 562 12.10 10.07 20.55
C ASP A 562 10.57 9.92 20.47
N LEU A 563 10.00 9.02 21.25
CA LEU A 563 8.57 8.68 21.16
C LEU A 563 7.65 9.82 21.61
N THR A 564 8.19 10.89 22.21
CA THR A 564 7.41 12.10 22.51
C THR A 564 7.15 12.94 21.24
N ASP A 565 8.06 12.92 20.26
CA ASP A 565 7.94 13.71 19.03
C ASP A 565 6.67 13.34 18.23
N PRO A 566 6.34 12.06 17.99
CA PRO A 566 5.09 11.71 17.31
C PRO A 566 3.85 12.29 17.98
N TYR A 567 3.76 12.26 19.29
CA TYR A 567 2.61 12.82 20.00
C TYR A 567 2.46 14.33 19.79
N PHE A 568 3.55 15.09 19.89
CA PHE A 568 3.49 16.55 19.87
C PHE A 568 3.58 17.15 18.47
N LEU A 569 4.18 16.49 17.50
CA LEU A 569 4.58 17.07 16.23
C LEU A 569 3.98 16.37 15.00
N SER A 570 3.41 15.16 15.16
CA SER A 570 2.85 14.39 14.05
C SER A 570 1.46 14.88 13.66
N ASP A 571 1.11 14.67 12.41
CA ASP A 571 -0.26 14.84 11.88
C ASP A 571 -1.27 13.82 12.43
N GLY A 572 -0.80 12.79 13.10
CA GLY A 572 -1.59 11.72 13.70
C GLY A 572 -1.18 11.39 15.13
N GLY A 573 -0.58 12.35 15.87
CA GLY A 573 0.04 12.11 17.18
C GLY A 573 -0.83 11.44 18.23
N GLU A 574 -2.15 11.58 18.11
CA GLU A 574 -3.12 10.95 19.02
C GLU A 574 -3.02 9.40 19.02
N PHE A 575 -2.49 8.76 17.97
CA PHE A 575 -2.32 7.31 17.94
C PHE A 575 -1.34 6.81 19.02
N MET A 576 -0.40 7.66 19.46
CA MET A 576 0.52 7.32 20.54
C MET A 576 -0.20 7.09 21.87
N VAL A 577 -1.39 7.70 22.04
CA VAL A 577 -2.20 7.52 23.27
C VAL A 577 -2.66 6.08 23.41
N ASP A 578 -2.97 5.41 22.31
CA ASP A 578 -3.41 4.02 22.30
C ASP A 578 -2.30 3.06 22.75
N TYR A 579 -1.03 3.41 22.47
CA TYR A 579 0.13 2.61 22.89
C TYR A 579 0.68 3.03 24.25
N PHE A 580 0.87 4.34 24.51
CA PHE A 580 1.65 4.82 25.65
C PHE A 580 0.91 5.78 26.58
N LYS A 581 -0.41 6.01 26.37
CA LYS A 581 -1.17 7.11 27.00
C LYS A 581 -0.57 8.47 26.62
N ARG A 582 -0.93 9.55 27.34
CA ARG A 582 -0.32 10.87 27.08
C ARG A 582 1.07 10.99 27.68
N PRO A 583 2.00 11.73 27.09
CA PRO A 583 3.39 11.84 27.58
C PRO A 583 3.50 12.32 29.03
N TRP A 584 2.61 13.18 29.50
CA TRP A 584 2.63 13.64 30.91
C TRP A 584 2.03 12.63 31.89
N GLU A 585 1.27 11.65 31.41
CA GLU A 585 0.70 10.55 32.21
C GLU A 585 1.67 9.36 32.35
N ASN A 586 2.59 9.21 31.41
CA ASN A 586 3.48 8.03 31.32
C ASN A 586 4.89 8.35 30.82
N ARG A 587 5.48 9.43 31.35
CA ARG A 587 6.79 9.96 30.93
C ARG A 587 7.90 8.92 30.96
N GLU A 588 7.93 8.10 32.01
CA GLU A 588 8.97 7.08 32.20
C GLU A 588 8.93 6.05 31.07
N SER A 589 7.74 5.59 30.65
CA SER A 589 7.61 4.63 29.58
C SER A 589 8.04 5.23 28.23
N TYR A 590 7.67 6.47 27.93
CA TYR A 590 8.15 7.16 26.72
C TYR A 590 9.69 7.19 26.68
N ALA A 591 10.33 7.52 27.78
CA ALA A 591 11.80 7.55 27.87
C ALA A 591 12.42 6.14 27.76
N ALA A 592 11.81 5.15 28.43
CA ALA A 592 12.29 3.76 28.46
C ALA A 592 12.26 3.07 27.09
N HIS A 593 11.33 3.49 26.22
CA HIS A 593 11.17 2.89 24.89
C HIS A 593 11.67 3.79 23.74
N SER A 594 12.28 4.95 24.04
CA SER A 594 12.87 5.83 23.04
C SER A 594 14.33 5.45 22.73
N PRO A 595 14.69 5.14 21.46
CA PRO A 595 16.09 4.89 21.07
C PRO A 595 17.04 6.01 21.49
N LEU A 596 16.60 7.26 21.46
CA LEU A 596 17.40 8.44 21.85
C LEU A 596 17.96 8.33 23.28
N THR A 597 17.19 7.76 24.20
CA THR A 597 17.62 7.55 25.61
C THR A 597 18.88 6.70 25.68
N PHE A 598 19.06 5.78 24.76
CA PHE A 598 20.15 4.81 24.76
C PHE A 598 21.20 5.07 23.66
N ALA A 599 21.23 6.26 23.07
CA ALA A 599 22.16 6.63 22.00
C ALA A 599 23.65 6.34 22.36
N GLY A 600 24.02 6.44 23.65
CA GLY A 600 25.36 6.11 24.13
C GLY A 600 25.79 4.67 23.88
N ARG A 601 24.87 3.74 23.79
CA ARG A 601 25.15 2.30 23.61
C ARG A 601 25.44 1.92 22.17
N VAL A 602 25.10 2.78 21.18
CA VAL A 602 25.26 2.48 19.74
C VAL A 602 26.74 2.33 19.41
N THR A 603 27.08 1.19 18.80
CA THR A 603 28.42 0.90 18.22
C THR A 603 28.34 0.64 16.72
N THR A 604 27.17 0.31 16.20
CA THR A 604 26.91 0.00 14.80
C THR A 604 26.93 1.28 13.96
N PRO A 605 27.67 1.33 12.83
CA PRO A 605 27.56 2.40 11.86
C PRO A 605 26.11 2.55 11.38
N LEU A 606 25.56 3.78 11.46
CA LEU A 606 24.15 4.06 11.22
C LEU A 606 23.97 5.11 10.10
N LEU A 607 23.19 4.76 9.09
CA LEU A 607 22.61 5.68 8.12
C LEU A 607 21.19 6.06 8.56
N ILE A 608 20.91 7.35 8.63
CA ILE A 608 19.58 7.90 8.89
C ILE A 608 19.10 8.58 7.61
N GLN A 609 17.93 8.20 7.09
CA GLN A 609 17.34 8.79 5.89
C GLN A 609 15.95 9.35 6.22
N HIS A 610 15.66 10.61 5.82
CA HIS A 610 14.41 11.24 6.26
C HIS A 610 13.89 12.27 5.25
N GLY A 611 12.58 12.26 4.99
CA GLY A 611 11.92 13.31 4.22
C GLY A 611 11.86 14.63 5.00
N GLU A 612 12.22 15.75 4.35
CA GLU A 612 12.21 17.08 4.97
C GLU A 612 10.84 17.47 5.53
N ASN A 613 9.77 17.09 4.83
CA ASN A 613 8.39 17.44 5.14
C ASN A 613 7.59 16.28 5.76
N ASP A 614 8.29 15.32 6.38
CA ASP A 614 7.62 14.22 7.06
C ASP A 614 6.81 14.72 8.26
N ARG A 615 5.48 14.64 8.12
CA ARG A 615 4.52 15.02 9.16
C ARG A 615 4.06 13.84 10.00
N ARG A 616 4.30 12.60 9.56
CA ARG A 616 3.91 11.38 10.28
C ARG A 616 4.95 10.99 11.32
N ALA A 617 6.21 10.89 10.91
CA ALA A 617 7.38 10.71 11.77
C ALA A 617 8.21 11.99 11.71
N PRO A 618 8.00 12.96 12.61
CA PRO A 618 8.63 14.27 12.49
C PRO A 618 10.15 14.20 12.42
N ILE A 619 10.75 14.89 11.46
CA ILE A 619 12.20 14.91 11.20
C ILE A 619 13.03 15.35 12.44
N ALA A 620 12.39 16.00 13.40
CA ALA A 620 13.03 16.40 14.67
C ALA A 620 13.69 15.22 15.39
N GLY A 621 13.04 14.05 15.39
CA GLY A 621 13.58 12.81 15.99
C GLY A 621 14.87 12.34 15.31
N ALA A 622 14.95 12.45 13.99
CA ALA A 622 16.17 12.14 13.22
C ALA A 622 17.33 13.09 13.58
N TRP A 623 17.07 14.40 13.65
CA TRP A 623 18.07 15.38 14.06
C TRP A 623 18.58 15.17 15.49
N LYS A 624 17.68 14.91 16.45
CA LYS A 624 18.04 14.62 17.84
C LYS A 624 18.96 13.41 17.92
N PHE A 625 18.60 12.31 17.29
CA PHE A 625 19.36 11.07 17.34
C PHE A 625 20.71 11.21 16.65
N TYR A 626 20.76 11.80 15.44
CA TYR A 626 22.00 12.12 14.74
C TYR A 626 22.96 12.93 15.59
N ARG A 627 22.49 14.04 16.19
CA ARG A 627 23.34 14.91 17.03
C ARG A 627 23.83 14.21 18.29
N ALA A 628 22.95 13.42 18.93
CA ALA A 628 23.34 12.64 20.12
C ALA A 628 24.45 11.62 19.80
N LEU A 629 24.37 10.96 18.63
CA LEU A 629 25.40 10.02 18.18
C LEU A 629 26.69 10.74 17.78
N LYS A 630 26.62 11.84 17.04
CA LYS A 630 27.80 12.63 16.64
C LYS A 630 28.55 13.20 17.84
N ALA A 631 27.85 13.75 18.85
CA ALA A 631 28.46 14.28 20.06
C ALA A 631 29.24 13.23 20.84
N GLN A 632 28.94 11.94 20.65
CA GLN A 632 29.61 10.80 21.29
C GLN A 632 30.62 10.11 20.37
N GLY A 633 30.98 10.73 19.24
CA GLY A 633 31.96 10.19 18.29
C GLY A 633 31.53 8.93 17.53
N LYS A 634 30.22 8.65 17.46
CA LYS A 634 29.70 7.47 16.77
C LYS A 634 29.72 7.67 15.25
N THR A 635 29.84 6.57 14.50
CA THR A 635 29.74 6.57 13.03
C THR A 635 28.29 6.68 12.62
N VAL A 636 27.89 7.87 12.16
CA VAL A 636 26.51 8.15 11.71
C VAL A 636 26.50 9.14 10.55
N GLU A 637 25.64 8.89 9.57
CA GLU A 637 25.29 9.81 8.47
C GLU A 637 23.80 10.14 8.55
N LEU A 638 23.41 11.35 8.16
CA LEU A 638 22.01 11.78 8.07
C LEU A 638 21.79 12.39 6.69
N ASP A 639 20.91 11.75 5.92
CA ASP A 639 20.47 12.19 4.60
C ASP A 639 19.04 12.73 4.69
N ILE A 640 18.83 13.94 4.19
CA ILE A 640 17.52 14.59 4.17
C ILE A 640 17.09 14.75 2.73
N TYR A 641 15.88 14.29 2.42
CA TYR A 641 15.28 14.40 1.10
C TYR A 641 14.40 15.66 1.03
N PRO A 642 14.84 16.72 0.32
CA PRO A 642 14.05 17.96 0.19
C PRO A 642 12.68 17.68 -0.42
N ARG A 643 11.62 18.31 0.10
CA ARG A 643 10.21 18.10 -0.27
C ARG A 643 9.64 16.71 0.07
N GLY A 644 10.48 15.73 0.40
CA GLY A 644 10.04 14.39 0.78
C GLY A 644 9.15 14.40 2.01
N GLY A 645 8.08 13.61 1.98
CA GLY A 645 7.19 13.34 3.11
C GLY A 645 7.60 12.07 3.87
N HIS A 646 6.61 11.44 4.54
CA HIS A 646 6.80 10.16 5.22
C HIS A 646 7.20 9.03 4.26
N VAL A 647 6.76 9.14 3.04
CA VAL A 647 7.16 8.32 1.90
C VAL A 647 7.66 9.25 0.81
N LEU A 648 8.71 8.86 0.13
CA LEU A 648 9.20 9.56 -1.04
C LEU A 648 8.35 9.17 -2.26
N PHE A 649 8.04 10.16 -3.10
CA PHE A 649 7.21 9.95 -4.30
C PHE A 649 7.87 10.50 -5.57
N GLU A 650 9.02 11.13 -5.43
CA GLU A 650 9.81 11.57 -6.57
C GLU A 650 10.75 10.44 -7.00
N PRO A 651 10.62 9.88 -8.22
CA PRO A 651 11.43 8.73 -8.67
C PRO A 651 12.94 8.89 -8.51
N MET A 652 13.46 10.11 -8.64
CA MET A 652 14.88 10.38 -8.43
C MET A 652 15.28 10.22 -6.95
N GLN A 653 14.41 10.62 -6.02
CA GLN A 653 14.65 10.45 -4.59
C GLN A 653 14.49 8.99 -4.16
N GLU A 654 13.47 8.29 -4.67
CA GLU A 654 13.27 6.85 -4.43
C GLU A 654 14.50 6.04 -4.87
N ARG A 655 15.01 6.34 -6.07
CA ARG A 655 16.22 5.70 -6.61
C ARG A 655 17.45 5.97 -5.76
N GLU A 656 17.63 7.21 -5.30
CA GLU A 656 18.78 7.59 -4.48
C GLU A 656 18.71 6.94 -3.10
N GLU A 657 17.53 6.89 -2.48
CA GLU A 657 17.31 6.20 -1.20
C GLU A 657 17.68 4.71 -1.29
N MET A 658 17.21 4.01 -2.33
CA MET A 658 17.58 2.62 -2.59
C MET A 658 19.08 2.42 -2.78
N ARG A 659 19.72 3.30 -3.56
CA ARG A 659 21.17 3.23 -3.82
C ARG A 659 21.99 3.42 -2.55
N ARG A 660 21.60 4.38 -1.70
CA ARG A 660 22.26 4.65 -0.42
C ARG A 660 22.11 3.48 0.53
N ASN A 661 20.92 2.89 0.63
CA ASN A 661 20.69 1.69 1.42
C ASN A 661 21.62 0.54 1.01
N LEU A 662 21.64 0.21 -0.28
CA LEU A 662 22.50 -0.86 -0.80
C LEU A 662 23.99 -0.56 -0.62
N ALA A 663 24.42 0.67 -0.90
CA ALA A 663 25.82 1.09 -0.75
C ALA A 663 26.28 1.03 0.71
N TRP A 664 25.42 1.48 1.66
CA TRP A 664 25.73 1.49 3.09
C TRP A 664 25.96 0.08 3.63
N VAL A 665 25.01 -0.85 3.39
CA VAL A 665 25.17 -2.23 3.88
C VAL A 665 26.33 -2.93 3.20
N SER A 666 26.55 -2.69 1.90
CA SER A 666 27.70 -3.26 1.18
C SER A 666 29.04 -2.78 1.73
N ARG A 667 29.13 -1.52 2.13
CA ARG A 667 30.34 -0.94 2.72
C ARG A 667 30.75 -1.58 4.03
N TRP A 668 29.77 -1.86 4.90
CA TRP A 668 30.06 -2.23 6.30
C TRP A 668 29.95 -3.73 6.58
N ILE A 669 29.29 -4.51 5.71
CA ILE A 669 29.03 -5.95 5.94
C ILE A 669 29.95 -6.81 5.09
N ARG A 670 30.45 -6.36 3.94
CA ARG A 670 31.39 -7.12 3.13
C ARG A 670 32.77 -7.11 3.75
N SER A 671 33.39 -8.30 3.88
CA SER A 671 34.61 -8.57 4.65
C SER A 671 35.94 -8.06 4.07
N GLU A 672 35.94 -7.30 2.97
CA GLU A 672 37.14 -6.57 2.54
C GLU A 672 36.99 -5.09 2.90
N PRO A 673 37.89 -4.54 3.74
CA PRO A 673 37.90 -3.09 3.96
C PRO A 673 38.06 -2.40 2.58
N PRO A 674 37.36 -1.28 2.33
CA PRO A 674 37.54 -0.55 1.08
C PRO A 674 39.03 -0.23 0.95
N LYS A 675 39.64 -0.64 -0.18
CA LYS A 675 41.00 -0.19 -0.53
C LYS A 675 40.98 1.32 -0.43
N ALA A 676 41.85 1.86 0.45
CA ALA A 676 41.98 3.29 0.64
C ALA A 676 42.07 3.95 -0.74
N ALA A 677 41.18 4.94 -1.01
CA ALA A 677 41.26 5.72 -2.23
C ALA A 677 42.66 6.31 -2.28
N SER A 678 43.41 5.97 -3.32
CA SER A 678 44.70 6.62 -3.58
C SER A 678 44.44 8.11 -3.68
N PRO A 679 45.24 8.96 -3.01
CA PRO A 679 45.08 10.39 -3.14
C PRO A 679 45.22 10.75 -4.64
N ALA A 680 44.20 11.44 -5.18
CA ALA A 680 44.26 12.01 -6.51
C ALA A 680 45.45 13.01 -6.52
N HIS A 681 46.44 12.75 -7.41
CA HIS A 681 47.49 13.68 -7.73
C HIS A 681 46.97 14.85 -8.53
#